data_fe6299866674bb9c3113eaf6efa1126a
#
_entry.id   fe6299866674bb9c3113eaf6efa1126a
#
_cell.length_a   1.000
_cell.length_b   1.000
_cell.length_c   1.000
_cell.angle_alpha   90.00
_cell.angle_beta   90.00
_cell.angle_gamma   90.00
#
_symmetry.space_group_name_H-M   'P 1'
#
loop_
_entity.id
_entity.type
_entity.pdbx_description
1 polymer ?
#
loop_
_entity_poly.entity_id
_entity_poly.type
_entity_poly.pdbx_seq_one_letter_code
_entity_poly.pdbx_strand_id
1 'polypeptide(L)'
;MKKFLLSVFLLMNLLMAFAQYRSDSIHVAHYDIALFIDPYAQTISGTTTLQVVPRMANLSHINLDLRNMTIDSLLVEQQVANYTYAGDLLSIDAGSYSLGDTLDVAVSYHGAPYGNSWGGFTFINNYSFNIGVSMYEQPHCFGRVWYPCIDEFTDKSTYTFHIETYPNHTAVCGGLYLGETNGENNRKIWNWQLDQPIPSYLASVATGSYQLYADTFHGMEADIPITIYGPEYYINNAPATFVHLPEIAANFEHFFGPLRFPRIGYVLVNFTSGAMEHATNIALPQVAVNGTTTYESTIAHELSHSWFGNLITCEKAEEMWINEGFASYSEALTDEGIYSKNKYTQTINSQHFDVLKNLYTRDHGYYALNNVPQTYTYGTHSYDKGSIVIHTLRHYMGDSLFFGGLQAMLNQYAFQNMNSEQVFNFLSNYSGINLNGFYEGWINQPGFLHFSIDSIVAEGGNQYAVHLRQRLFHAEHYADDNRVNLTFFSADGQRFDYHHAQFSGATGIVYLNIPFEPLFGVVDYNNEICDAIIDYNQVFKFTTNKTFTDANLNVIISALQDSTRMRIEYNLVHADPFKVQPDPSYRLNNRYWRIEYTGSQVQGSINFKYNGNSNQPEYELLQGHTPDELVLFYRRNCADDWHRIPFSRTGQMNGTISTESLMPGEYTFGVPGTDVGIHSKENDGIIIYPNPAESQLSIQSSREIDSIVIYDLSGREVMRQNLNNKNSILNIESLSSGTYLIQIFNKGKLLKSDKLIKN
;
A
#
# COMPACT_ATOMS: atom_id res chain seq x y z
N MET A 1 14.44 43.37 -19.69
CA MET A 1 14.78 42.03 -19.18
C MET A 1 13.83 41.53 -18.07
N LYS A 2 13.62 42.21 -16.94
CA LYS A 2 12.70 41.74 -15.89
C LYS A 2 11.23 41.51 -16.33
N LYS A 3 10.67 42.34 -17.20
CA LYS A 3 9.30 42.15 -17.74
C LYS A 3 9.20 41.02 -18.76
N PHE A 4 10.28 40.69 -19.46
CA PHE A 4 10.34 39.56 -20.39
C PHE A 4 10.49 38.24 -19.66
N LEU A 5 11.28 38.19 -18.57
CA LEU A 5 11.40 37.04 -17.70
C LEU A 5 10.08 36.74 -16.94
N LEU A 6 9.35 37.77 -16.51
CA LEU A 6 8.04 37.63 -15.86
C LEU A 6 6.99 37.04 -16.82
N SER A 7 7.01 37.50 -18.10
CA SER A 7 6.11 36.99 -19.15
C SER A 7 6.45 35.52 -19.53
N VAL A 8 7.75 35.15 -19.58
CA VAL A 8 8.18 33.78 -19.85
C VAL A 8 7.85 32.87 -18.65
N PHE A 9 7.98 33.38 -17.42
CA PHE A 9 7.60 32.61 -16.21
C PHE A 9 6.07 32.46 -16.09
N LEU A 10 5.27 33.47 -16.48
CA LEU A 10 3.82 33.36 -16.60
C LEU A 10 3.40 32.40 -17.73
N LEU A 11 4.07 32.45 -18.88
CA LEU A 11 3.83 31.48 -19.97
C LEU A 11 4.26 30.05 -19.60
N MET A 12 5.36 29.88 -18.89
CA MET A 12 5.75 28.55 -18.35
C MET A 12 4.79 28.05 -17.28
N ASN A 13 4.25 28.90 -16.42
CA ASN A 13 3.22 28.49 -15.46
C ASN A 13 1.86 28.27 -16.11
N LEU A 14 1.54 28.93 -17.25
CA LEU A 14 0.37 28.61 -18.07
C LEU A 14 0.55 27.29 -18.88
N LEU A 15 1.79 26.89 -19.15
CA LEU A 15 2.10 25.60 -19.79
C LEU A 15 2.26 24.44 -18.79
N MET A 16 2.38 24.74 -17.48
CA MET A 16 2.36 23.74 -16.40
C MET A 16 0.96 23.51 -15.80
N ALA A 17 -0.03 24.29 -16.20
CA ALA A 17 -1.42 24.07 -15.85
C ALA A 17 -2.10 23.42 -17.06
N PHE A 18 -2.40 22.16 -16.93
CA PHE A 18 -3.21 21.31 -17.81
C PHE A 18 -2.38 20.23 -18.55
N ALA A 19 -1.92 19.23 -17.81
CA ALA A 19 -2.14 17.89 -18.30
C ALA A 19 -3.63 17.60 -18.09
N GLN A 20 -4.48 18.17 -18.94
CA GLN A 20 -5.90 17.90 -18.96
C GLN A 20 -6.06 16.45 -19.40
N TYR A 21 -6.74 15.63 -18.62
CA TYR A 21 -7.10 14.28 -19.03
C TYR A 21 -7.87 14.35 -20.35
N ARG A 22 -7.65 13.43 -21.30
CA ARG A 22 -8.42 13.41 -22.55
C ARG A 22 -9.90 13.19 -22.29
N SER A 23 -10.20 12.39 -21.26
CA SER A 23 -11.54 12.15 -20.73
C SER A 23 -12.29 13.42 -20.28
N ASP A 24 -11.60 14.55 -20.03
CA ASP A 24 -12.26 15.83 -19.77
C ASP A 24 -12.90 16.43 -21.01
N SER A 25 -12.35 16.14 -22.19
CA SER A 25 -12.79 16.71 -23.47
C SER A 25 -13.77 15.82 -24.20
N ILE A 26 -13.56 14.52 -24.15
CA ILE A 26 -14.34 13.48 -24.82
C ILE A 26 -14.52 12.27 -23.94
N HIS A 27 -15.57 11.48 -24.25
CA HIS A 27 -15.78 10.13 -23.73
C HIS A 27 -15.93 9.20 -24.93
N VAL A 28 -15.40 7.99 -24.81
CA VAL A 28 -15.71 6.92 -25.77
C VAL A 28 -16.73 5.97 -25.15
N ALA A 29 -17.96 6.01 -25.66
CA ALA A 29 -19.03 5.17 -25.15
C ALA A 29 -18.86 3.69 -25.54
N HIS A 30 -18.32 3.43 -26.74
CA HIS A 30 -18.14 2.08 -27.26
C HIS A 30 -16.92 1.99 -28.18
N TYR A 31 -16.21 0.87 -28.11
CA TYR A 31 -15.18 0.44 -29.05
C TYR A 31 -15.64 -0.81 -29.80
N ASP A 32 -15.64 -0.74 -31.15
CA ASP A 32 -15.78 -1.90 -32.04
C ASP A 32 -14.41 -2.17 -32.68
N ILE A 33 -13.77 -3.27 -32.26
CA ILE A 33 -12.38 -3.61 -32.62
C ILE A 33 -12.38 -4.78 -33.56
N ALA A 34 -12.17 -4.51 -34.87
CA ALA A 34 -12.10 -5.51 -35.92
C ALA A 34 -10.66 -5.64 -36.43
N LEU A 35 -9.93 -6.66 -35.97
CA LEU A 35 -8.51 -6.82 -36.24
C LEU A 35 -8.16 -8.25 -36.70
N PHE A 36 -7.29 -8.35 -37.71
CA PHE A 36 -6.51 -9.54 -37.99
C PHE A 36 -5.22 -9.51 -37.14
N ILE A 37 -4.97 -10.58 -36.40
CA ILE A 37 -3.75 -10.78 -35.61
C ILE A 37 -2.91 -11.85 -36.29
N ASP A 38 -1.72 -11.45 -36.78
CA ASP A 38 -0.77 -12.36 -37.43
C ASP A 38 0.39 -12.71 -36.47
N PRO A 39 0.35 -13.88 -35.82
CA PRO A 39 1.41 -14.29 -34.90
C PRO A 39 2.73 -14.66 -35.63
N TYR A 40 2.70 -14.90 -36.93
CA TYR A 40 3.88 -15.25 -37.71
C TYR A 40 4.64 -14.00 -38.18
N ALA A 41 3.88 -12.99 -38.66
CA ALA A 41 4.46 -11.68 -38.97
C ALA A 41 4.68 -10.79 -37.74
N GLN A 42 4.06 -11.13 -36.60
CA GLN A 42 4.04 -10.36 -35.36
C GLN A 42 3.44 -8.97 -35.59
N THR A 43 2.33 -8.90 -36.29
CA THR A 43 1.62 -7.67 -36.66
C THR A 43 0.13 -7.79 -36.38
N ILE A 44 -0.51 -6.64 -36.30
CA ILE A 44 -1.96 -6.49 -36.31
C ILE A 44 -2.38 -5.58 -37.46
N SER A 45 -3.57 -5.76 -37.98
CA SER A 45 -4.16 -4.88 -39.01
C SER A 45 -5.68 -4.94 -38.97
N GLY A 46 -6.33 -3.83 -39.20
CA GLY A 46 -7.79 -3.73 -39.25
C GLY A 46 -8.31 -2.35 -38.90
N THR A 47 -9.50 -2.30 -38.34
CA THR A 47 -10.20 -1.04 -38.03
C THR A 47 -10.74 -1.09 -36.60
N THR A 48 -10.56 0.00 -35.86
CA THR A 48 -11.30 0.27 -34.63
C THR A 48 -12.28 1.41 -34.89
N THR A 49 -13.56 1.17 -34.64
CA THR A 49 -14.59 2.20 -34.67
C THR A 49 -14.95 2.60 -33.24
N LEU A 50 -14.93 3.91 -32.99
CA LEU A 50 -15.19 4.50 -31.68
C LEU A 50 -16.47 5.31 -31.73
N GLN A 51 -17.36 5.14 -30.75
CA GLN A 51 -18.47 6.06 -30.49
C GLN A 51 -18.02 7.15 -29.53
N VAL A 52 -17.64 8.30 -30.07
CA VAL A 52 -17.09 9.42 -29.31
C VAL A 52 -18.19 10.39 -28.92
N VAL A 53 -18.24 10.75 -27.63
CA VAL A 53 -19.17 11.73 -27.05
C VAL A 53 -18.39 12.96 -26.55
N PRO A 54 -18.59 14.17 -27.17
CA PRO A 54 -18.01 15.39 -26.66
C PRO A 54 -18.46 15.73 -25.23
N ARG A 55 -17.52 16.02 -24.35
CA ARG A 55 -17.75 16.51 -22.97
C ARG A 55 -17.54 18.02 -22.85
N MET A 56 -17.10 18.68 -23.92
CA MET A 56 -16.95 20.13 -24.01
C MET A 56 -17.68 20.71 -25.21
N ALA A 57 -18.12 21.97 -25.10
CA ALA A 57 -18.76 22.67 -26.21
C ALA A 57 -17.75 23.03 -27.30
N ASN A 58 -18.20 22.97 -28.58
CA ASN A 58 -17.39 23.27 -29.75
C ASN A 58 -16.11 22.44 -29.86
N LEU A 59 -16.23 21.13 -29.64
CA LEU A 59 -15.12 20.22 -29.85
C LEU A 59 -14.61 20.33 -31.29
N SER A 60 -13.35 20.68 -31.48
CA SER A 60 -12.72 20.82 -32.81
C SER A 60 -11.74 19.67 -33.11
N HIS A 61 -11.21 19.03 -32.09
CA HIS A 61 -10.26 17.93 -32.22
C HIS A 61 -10.62 16.78 -31.29
N ILE A 62 -10.52 15.56 -31.80
CA ILE A 62 -10.60 14.33 -31.02
C ILE A 62 -9.16 13.85 -30.82
N ASN A 63 -8.73 13.77 -29.55
CA ASN A 63 -7.39 13.33 -29.17
C ASN A 63 -7.44 11.92 -28.61
N LEU A 64 -6.78 10.99 -29.28
CA LEU A 64 -6.68 9.57 -28.88
C LEU A 64 -5.21 9.21 -28.65
N ASP A 65 -4.99 8.19 -27.83
CA ASP A 65 -3.70 7.52 -27.67
C ASP A 65 -3.58 6.36 -28.63
N LEU A 66 -2.45 6.29 -29.34
CA LEU A 66 -2.08 5.15 -30.22
C LEU A 66 -0.56 5.13 -30.33
N ARG A 67 0.05 3.95 -30.25
CA ARG A 67 1.51 3.82 -30.28
C ARG A 67 2.00 2.97 -31.44
N ASN A 68 2.96 3.50 -32.20
CA ASN A 68 3.73 2.77 -33.22
C ASN A 68 2.91 2.10 -34.35
N MET A 69 1.73 2.63 -34.69
CA MET A 69 0.91 2.13 -35.78
C MET A 69 1.04 3.02 -37.01
N THR A 70 0.84 2.43 -38.17
CA THR A 70 0.62 3.16 -39.42
C THR A 70 -0.88 3.29 -39.66
N ILE A 71 -1.36 4.52 -39.87
CA ILE A 71 -2.78 4.79 -40.17
C ILE A 71 -2.99 4.69 -41.64
N ASP A 72 -3.89 3.78 -42.08
CA ASP A 72 -4.25 3.54 -43.46
C ASP A 72 -5.39 4.48 -43.92
N SER A 73 -6.40 4.66 -43.06
CA SER A 73 -7.49 5.61 -43.29
C SER A 73 -8.11 6.05 -41.99
N LEU A 74 -8.69 7.25 -41.99
CA LEU A 74 -9.39 7.81 -40.85
C LEU A 74 -10.67 8.51 -41.32
N LEU A 75 -11.79 8.09 -40.74
CA LEU A 75 -13.11 8.63 -41.05
C LEU A 75 -13.78 9.15 -39.77
N VAL A 76 -14.44 10.30 -39.89
CA VAL A 76 -15.39 10.82 -38.88
C VAL A 76 -16.74 10.93 -39.59
N GLU A 77 -17.78 10.30 -39.05
CA GLU A 77 -19.12 10.26 -39.67
C GLU A 77 -19.05 9.81 -41.15
N GLN A 78 -18.25 8.75 -41.41
CA GLN A 78 -18.00 8.19 -42.77
C GLN A 78 -17.32 9.16 -43.75
N GLN A 79 -16.85 10.31 -43.32
CA GLN A 79 -16.11 11.27 -44.15
C GLN A 79 -14.62 11.24 -43.79
N VAL A 80 -13.75 11.33 -44.79
CA VAL A 80 -12.30 11.38 -44.58
C VAL A 80 -11.96 12.62 -43.74
N ALA A 81 -11.32 12.41 -42.63
CA ALA A 81 -10.88 13.49 -41.71
C ALA A 81 -9.37 13.72 -41.79
N ASN A 82 -8.96 14.98 -41.62
CA ASN A 82 -7.56 15.29 -41.43
C ASN A 82 -7.13 14.91 -40.00
N TYR A 83 -5.88 14.56 -39.86
CA TYR A 83 -5.31 14.24 -38.56
C TYR A 83 -3.83 14.58 -38.50
N THR A 84 -3.32 14.70 -37.29
CA THR A 84 -1.88 14.65 -37.00
C THR A 84 -1.60 13.46 -36.09
N TYR A 85 -0.48 12.79 -36.33
CA TYR A 85 -0.05 11.65 -35.50
C TYR A 85 1.42 11.81 -35.18
N ALA A 86 1.73 12.05 -33.90
CA ALA A 86 3.09 12.28 -33.44
C ALA A 86 3.28 11.76 -32.02
N GLY A 87 4.34 10.96 -31.84
CA GLY A 87 4.49 10.20 -30.59
C GLY A 87 3.33 9.23 -30.40
N ASP A 88 2.72 9.25 -29.24
CA ASP A 88 1.54 8.42 -28.91
C ASP A 88 0.22 9.19 -29.13
N LEU A 89 0.23 10.42 -29.64
CA LEU A 89 -0.96 11.26 -29.81
C LEU A 89 -1.47 11.22 -31.25
N LEU A 90 -2.69 10.74 -31.44
CA LEU A 90 -3.49 10.88 -32.63
C LEU A 90 -4.53 11.99 -32.43
N SER A 91 -4.33 13.14 -33.07
CA SER A 91 -5.24 14.29 -33.01
C SER A 91 -6.00 14.42 -34.35
N ILE A 92 -7.32 14.30 -34.30
CA ILE A 92 -8.22 14.20 -35.44
C ILE A 92 -9.03 15.50 -35.55
N ASP A 93 -9.07 16.11 -36.72
CA ASP A 93 -9.95 17.25 -37.00
C ASP A 93 -11.40 16.77 -37.02
N ALA A 94 -12.16 17.07 -35.99
CA ALA A 94 -13.52 16.60 -35.83
C ALA A 94 -14.59 17.51 -36.46
N GLY A 95 -14.24 18.75 -36.79
CA GLY A 95 -15.22 19.77 -37.17
C GLY A 95 -15.74 20.53 -35.95
N SER A 96 -17.03 20.80 -35.89
CA SER A 96 -17.64 21.51 -34.75
C SER A 96 -18.87 20.74 -34.28
N TYR A 97 -18.74 20.09 -33.11
CA TYR A 97 -19.81 19.27 -32.51
C TYR A 97 -20.24 19.85 -31.16
N SER A 98 -21.47 19.57 -30.81
CA SER A 98 -22.08 20.03 -29.58
C SER A 98 -21.87 19.05 -28.43
N LEU A 99 -21.98 19.55 -27.22
CA LEU A 99 -21.93 18.72 -26.02
C LEU A 99 -23.01 17.62 -26.08
N GLY A 100 -22.59 16.38 -25.94
CA GLY A 100 -23.48 15.21 -25.92
C GLY A 100 -23.88 14.65 -27.28
N ASP A 101 -23.39 15.21 -28.40
CA ASP A 101 -23.47 14.55 -29.70
C ASP A 101 -22.75 13.19 -29.62
N THR A 102 -23.11 12.25 -30.50
CA THR A 102 -22.38 10.98 -30.66
C THR A 102 -21.78 10.94 -32.04
N LEU A 103 -20.50 10.60 -32.16
CA LEU A 103 -19.74 10.61 -33.39
C LEU A 103 -19.13 9.23 -33.63
N ASP A 104 -19.26 8.70 -34.83
CA ASP A 104 -18.54 7.51 -35.22
C ASP A 104 -17.18 7.88 -35.82
N VAL A 105 -16.10 7.44 -35.16
CA VAL A 105 -14.72 7.63 -35.60
C VAL A 105 -14.13 6.28 -35.98
N ALA A 106 -13.83 6.05 -37.24
CA ALA A 106 -13.22 4.81 -37.72
C ALA A 106 -11.74 5.04 -38.07
N VAL A 107 -10.86 4.32 -37.41
CA VAL A 107 -9.41 4.36 -37.63
C VAL A 107 -8.99 3.00 -38.15
N SER A 108 -8.57 2.94 -39.44
CA SER A 108 -7.94 1.76 -40.01
C SER A 108 -6.43 1.88 -39.90
N TYR A 109 -5.79 0.84 -39.44
CA TYR A 109 -4.36 0.87 -39.14
C TYR A 109 -3.70 -0.50 -39.19
N HIS A 110 -2.40 -0.53 -39.33
CA HIS A 110 -1.58 -1.73 -39.20
C HIS A 110 -0.23 -1.43 -38.54
N GLY A 111 0.42 -2.47 -38.01
CA GLY A 111 1.76 -2.37 -37.48
C GLY A 111 2.14 -3.50 -36.54
N ALA A 112 3.34 -3.39 -35.98
CA ALA A 112 3.78 -4.26 -34.89
C ALA A 112 3.50 -3.58 -33.56
N PRO A 113 2.60 -4.14 -32.75
CA PRO A 113 2.27 -3.59 -31.43
C PRO A 113 3.50 -3.52 -30.54
N TYR A 114 3.55 -2.51 -29.68
CA TYR A 114 4.63 -2.36 -28.71
C TYR A 114 4.40 -3.25 -27.48
N GLY A 115 5.50 -3.82 -26.97
CA GLY A 115 5.55 -4.53 -25.72
C GLY A 115 6.93 -4.44 -25.07
N ASN A 116 6.97 -4.57 -23.76
CA ASN A 116 8.21 -4.66 -22.98
C ASN A 116 8.20 -5.88 -22.05
N SER A 117 9.19 -6.04 -21.20
CA SER A 117 9.28 -7.22 -20.33
C SER A 117 8.17 -7.32 -19.27
N TRP A 118 7.39 -6.26 -19.08
CA TRP A 118 6.30 -6.26 -18.10
C TRP A 118 4.98 -5.71 -18.66
N GLY A 119 4.76 -5.64 -19.91
CA GLY A 119 3.47 -5.20 -20.41
C GLY A 119 3.41 -4.96 -21.91
N GLY A 120 2.24 -4.59 -22.39
CA GLY A 120 1.96 -4.35 -23.78
C GLY A 120 1.51 -5.59 -24.54
N PHE A 121 1.85 -5.69 -25.81
CA PHE A 121 1.42 -6.78 -26.67
C PHE A 121 2.57 -7.74 -26.99
N THR A 122 2.35 -9.02 -26.80
CA THR A 122 3.39 -10.05 -26.91
C THR A 122 3.04 -11.08 -27.98
N PHE A 123 4.02 -11.42 -28.82
CA PHE A 123 3.99 -12.56 -29.72
C PHE A 123 5.05 -13.57 -29.30
N ILE A 124 4.63 -14.82 -29.06
CA ILE A 124 5.53 -15.88 -28.63
C ILE A 124 5.03 -17.27 -29.04
N ASN A 125 5.86 -18.06 -29.75
CA ASN A 125 5.52 -19.43 -30.15
C ASN A 125 4.13 -19.59 -30.84
N ASN A 126 3.79 -18.68 -31.72
CA ASN A 126 2.50 -18.59 -32.43
C ASN A 126 1.30 -18.26 -31.49
N TYR A 127 1.54 -17.82 -30.29
CA TYR A 127 0.54 -17.20 -29.41
C TYR A 127 0.71 -15.69 -29.43
N SER A 128 -0.36 -14.97 -29.25
CA SER A 128 -0.32 -13.55 -28.99
C SER A 128 -1.29 -13.17 -27.87
N PHE A 129 -0.94 -12.14 -27.11
CA PHE A 129 -1.79 -11.61 -26.02
C PHE A 129 -1.34 -10.20 -25.65
N ASN A 130 -2.26 -9.43 -25.10
CA ASN A 130 -1.90 -8.17 -24.45
C ASN A 130 -1.84 -8.33 -22.93
N ILE A 131 -0.99 -7.48 -22.31
CA ILE A 131 -1.01 -7.13 -20.90
C ILE A 131 -1.31 -5.64 -20.85
N GLY A 132 -2.43 -5.29 -20.24
CA GLY A 132 -3.04 -3.96 -20.36
C GLY A 132 -2.35 -2.82 -19.64
N VAL A 133 -1.34 -3.14 -18.80
CA VAL A 133 -0.51 -2.15 -18.09
C VAL A 133 0.97 -2.38 -18.33
N SER A 134 1.80 -1.38 -18.02
CA SER A 134 3.24 -1.54 -17.92
C SER A 134 3.75 -0.87 -16.64
N MET A 135 4.52 -1.60 -15.84
CA MET A 135 5.18 -1.05 -14.67
C MET A 135 6.30 -0.06 -15.01
N TYR A 136 6.83 -0.10 -16.23
CA TYR A 136 7.99 0.71 -16.65
C TYR A 136 7.63 1.99 -17.38
N GLU A 137 6.33 2.22 -17.64
CA GLU A 137 5.87 3.35 -18.43
C GLU A 137 4.89 4.22 -17.62
N GLN A 138 4.83 5.48 -17.94
CA GLN A 138 3.89 6.45 -17.38
C GLN A 138 3.23 7.22 -18.52
N PRO A 139 1.89 7.20 -18.61
CA PRO A 139 0.93 6.48 -17.76
C PRO A 139 1.03 4.96 -17.91
N HIS A 140 0.63 4.23 -16.87
CA HIS A 140 0.73 2.77 -16.83
C HIS A 140 -0.21 2.04 -17.79
N CYS A 141 -1.37 2.63 -18.12
CA CYS A 141 -2.31 2.06 -19.10
C CYS A 141 -1.64 1.79 -20.45
N PHE A 142 -1.97 0.65 -21.07
CA PHE A 142 -1.32 0.18 -22.30
C PHE A 142 -2.32 -0.32 -23.36
N GLY A 143 -3.55 0.19 -23.35
CA GLY A 143 -4.50 0.01 -24.45
C GLY A 143 -3.97 0.58 -25.77
N ARG A 144 -3.33 1.73 -25.70
CA ARG A 144 -2.75 2.48 -26.84
C ARG A 144 -1.72 1.70 -27.67
N VAL A 145 -1.20 0.59 -27.17
CA VAL A 145 -0.19 -0.17 -27.92
C VAL A 145 -0.79 -1.07 -29.00
N TRP A 146 -2.13 -1.30 -28.99
CA TRP A 146 -2.75 -2.17 -29.96
C TRP A 146 -4.06 -1.64 -30.59
N TYR A 147 -4.70 -0.61 -29.98
CA TYR A 147 -5.83 0.09 -30.59
C TYR A 147 -5.88 1.56 -30.17
N PRO A 148 -6.46 2.47 -31.00
CA PRO A 148 -6.64 3.87 -30.64
C PRO A 148 -7.68 4.00 -29.50
N CYS A 149 -7.33 4.70 -28.41
CA CYS A 149 -8.20 4.79 -27.24
C CYS A 149 -7.95 6.07 -26.42
N ILE A 150 -8.80 6.31 -25.44
CA ILE A 150 -8.48 7.14 -24.27
C ILE A 150 -7.81 6.21 -23.25
N ASP A 151 -6.49 6.34 -23.10
CA ASP A 151 -5.70 5.40 -22.30
C ASP A 151 -5.55 5.86 -20.86
N GLU A 152 -6.69 6.02 -20.17
CA GLU A 152 -6.84 6.54 -18.81
C GLU A 152 -7.75 5.62 -17.98
N PHE A 153 -7.60 5.62 -16.64
CA PHE A 153 -8.47 4.87 -15.73
C PHE A 153 -9.91 5.41 -15.71
N THR A 154 -10.08 6.68 -16.02
CA THR A 154 -11.32 7.45 -15.81
C THR A 154 -12.30 7.41 -16.96
N ASP A 155 -11.90 6.90 -18.12
CA ASP A 155 -12.83 6.68 -19.26
C ASP A 155 -13.19 5.21 -19.37
N LYS A 156 -14.45 4.87 -19.07
CA LYS A 156 -14.97 3.50 -19.09
C LYS A 156 -15.93 3.31 -20.25
N SER A 157 -15.68 2.31 -21.06
CA SER A 157 -16.36 2.06 -22.33
C SER A 157 -16.84 0.59 -22.43
N THR A 158 -17.83 0.33 -23.27
CA THR A 158 -18.22 -1.01 -23.69
C THR A 158 -17.42 -1.45 -24.92
N TYR A 159 -17.35 -2.76 -25.16
CA TYR A 159 -16.48 -3.31 -26.21
C TYR A 159 -17.18 -4.39 -27.04
N THR A 160 -16.98 -4.34 -28.37
CA THR A 160 -17.19 -5.44 -29.30
C THR A 160 -15.87 -5.80 -29.95
N PHE A 161 -15.60 -7.11 -30.06
CA PHE A 161 -14.37 -7.61 -30.68
C PHE A 161 -14.72 -8.53 -31.84
N HIS A 162 -14.09 -8.30 -32.98
CA HIS A 162 -14.14 -9.10 -34.21
C HIS A 162 -12.70 -9.49 -34.57
N ILE A 163 -12.18 -10.54 -33.95
CA ILE A 163 -10.76 -10.91 -34.08
C ILE A 163 -10.61 -12.01 -35.12
N GLU A 164 -9.98 -11.67 -36.23
CA GLU A 164 -9.64 -12.60 -37.28
C GLU A 164 -8.33 -13.33 -36.98
N THR A 165 -8.32 -14.65 -37.16
CA THR A 165 -7.17 -15.52 -36.92
C THR A 165 -7.01 -16.55 -38.02
N TYR A 166 -5.82 -17.20 -38.05
CA TYR A 166 -5.65 -18.41 -38.86
C TYR A 166 -6.56 -19.54 -38.37
N PRO A 167 -6.93 -20.52 -39.25
CA PRO A 167 -7.96 -21.52 -38.95
C PRO A 167 -7.72 -22.40 -37.74
N ASN A 168 -6.46 -22.56 -37.35
CA ASN A 168 -6.02 -23.38 -36.21
C ASN A 168 -5.80 -22.56 -34.91
N HIS A 169 -6.16 -21.27 -34.94
CA HIS A 169 -6.07 -20.41 -33.74
C HIS A 169 -7.48 -20.01 -33.30
N THR A 170 -7.63 -19.94 -31.98
CA THR A 170 -8.78 -19.36 -31.29
C THR A 170 -8.41 -17.96 -30.82
N ALA A 171 -9.31 -16.99 -30.95
CA ALA A 171 -9.20 -15.71 -30.26
C ALA A 171 -10.13 -15.67 -29.05
N VAL A 172 -9.61 -15.24 -27.92
CA VAL A 172 -10.33 -15.09 -26.65
C VAL A 172 -10.25 -13.65 -26.22
N CYS A 173 -11.40 -13.01 -25.96
CA CYS A 173 -11.49 -11.62 -25.55
C CYS A 173 -12.33 -11.45 -24.28
N GLY A 174 -12.42 -10.22 -23.77
CA GLY A 174 -13.38 -9.86 -22.73
C GLY A 174 -14.83 -10.03 -23.18
N GLY A 175 -15.74 -10.24 -22.23
CA GLY A 175 -17.17 -10.36 -22.47
C GLY A 175 -17.66 -11.78 -22.76
N LEU A 176 -18.80 -11.86 -23.44
CA LEU A 176 -19.43 -13.11 -23.85
C LEU A 176 -19.05 -13.45 -25.28
N TYR A 177 -18.83 -14.73 -25.53
CA TYR A 177 -18.60 -15.28 -26.88
C TYR A 177 -19.91 -15.33 -27.68
N LEU A 178 -19.93 -14.65 -28.82
CA LEU A 178 -21.10 -14.58 -29.71
C LEU A 178 -21.05 -15.55 -30.88
N GLY A 179 -19.97 -16.31 -31.02
CA GLY A 179 -19.75 -17.26 -32.08
C GLY A 179 -18.67 -16.85 -33.08
N GLU A 180 -18.38 -17.73 -34.02
CA GLU A 180 -17.40 -17.51 -35.08
C GLU A 180 -18.08 -17.31 -36.46
N THR A 181 -17.45 -16.51 -37.31
CA THR A 181 -17.83 -16.33 -38.70
C THR A 181 -16.62 -16.58 -39.61
N ASN A 182 -16.87 -16.80 -40.91
CA ASN A 182 -15.78 -17.00 -41.86
C ASN A 182 -15.17 -15.65 -42.27
N GLY A 183 -13.87 -15.56 -42.17
CA GLY A 183 -13.07 -14.48 -42.70
C GLY A 183 -12.54 -14.76 -44.10
N GLU A 184 -11.67 -13.90 -44.61
CA GLU A 184 -11.00 -14.09 -45.90
C GLU A 184 -9.92 -15.19 -45.82
N ASN A 185 -9.56 -15.78 -46.95
CA ASN A 185 -8.48 -16.77 -47.07
C ASN A 185 -8.60 -17.95 -46.08
N ASN A 186 -9.82 -18.45 -45.86
CA ASN A 186 -10.11 -19.54 -44.92
C ASN A 186 -9.81 -19.21 -43.44
N ARG A 187 -9.69 -17.94 -43.07
CA ARG A 187 -9.54 -17.49 -41.71
C ARG A 187 -10.87 -17.55 -40.96
N LYS A 188 -10.84 -17.38 -39.65
CA LYS A 188 -11.99 -17.31 -38.75
C LYS A 188 -12.02 -15.97 -38.03
N ILE A 189 -13.22 -15.40 -37.88
CA ILE A 189 -13.48 -14.21 -37.10
C ILE A 189 -14.21 -14.64 -35.83
N TRP A 190 -13.61 -14.35 -34.67
CA TRP A 190 -14.13 -14.64 -33.34
C TRP A 190 -14.83 -13.41 -32.82
N ASN A 191 -16.13 -13.52 -32.49
CA ASN A 191 -16.97 -12.40 -32.09
C ASN A 191 -17.21 -12.46 -30.57
N TRP A 192 -16.89 -11.37 -29.88
CA TRP A 192 -17.06 -11.22 -28.44
C TRP A 192 -17.69 -9.87 -28.13
N GLN A 193 -18.43 -9.75 -26.99
CA GLN A 193 -19.07 -8.50 -26.58
C GLN A 193 -19.03 -8.36 -25.06
N LEU A 194 -18.64 -7.18 -24.59
CA LEU A 194 -18.64 -6.76 -23.20
C LEU A 194 -19.46 -5.48 -23.05
N ASP A 195 -20.65 -5.62 -22.45
CA ASP A 195 -21.59 -4.50 -22.23
C ASP A 195 -21.32 -3.75 -20.92
N GLN A 196 -20.47 -4.29 -20.06
CA GLN A 196 -20.03 -3.63 -18.84
C GLN A 196 -18.90 -2.65 -19.17
N PRO A 197 -19.05 -1.35 -18.79
CA PRO A 197 -18.06 -0.35 -19.12
C PRO A 197 -16.79 -0.52 -18.28
N ILE A 198 -15.65 -0.59 -18.96
CA ILE A 198 -14.32 -0.77 -18.37
C ILE A 198 -13.33 0.24 -18.96
N PRO A 199 -12.25 0.61 -18.24
CA PRO A 199 -11.16 1.40 -18.80
C PRO A 199 -10.36 0.61 -19.82
N SER A 200 -9.62 1.32 -20.67
CA SER A 200 -8.88 0.78 -21.82
C SER A 200 -7.93 -0.36 -21.47
N TYR A 201 -7.27 -0.29 -20.32
CA TYR A 201 -6.26 -1.27 -19.91
C TYR A 201 -6.85 -2.65 -19.58
N LEU A 202 -8.15 -2.72 -19.29
CA LEU A 202 -8.85 -3.98 -18.99
C LEU A 202 -9.39 -4.69 -20.25
N ALA A 203 -9.34 -4.04 -21.43
CA ALA A 203 -9.67 -4.66 -22.68
C ALA A 203 -8.62 -5.70 -23.07
N SER A 204 -9.05 -6.89 -23.47
CA SER A 204 -8.19 -8.04 -23.59
C SER A 204 -8.41 -8.81 -24.90
N VAL A 205 -7.29 -9.25 -25.47
CA VAL A 205 -7.25 -10.23 -26.54
C VAL A 205 -6.10 -11.21 -26.34
N ALA A 206 -6.37 -12.49 -26.57
CA ALA A 206 -5.34 -13.51 -26.67
C ALA A 206 -5.64 -14.44 -27.83
N THR A 207 -4.63 -14.83 -28.63
CA THR A 207 -4.79 -15.78 -29.73
C THR A 207 -3.80 -16.93 -29.63
N GLY A 208 -4.24 -18.13 -30.04
CA GLY A 208 -3.40 -19.32 -30.03
C GLY A 208 -4.17 -20.60 -30.24
N SER A 209 -3.47 -21.73 -30.21
CA SER A 209 -4.09 -23.06 -30.23
C SER A 209 -4.64 -23.41 -28.85
N TYR A 210 -5.73 -22.75 -28.47
CA TYR A 210 -6.36 -22.92 -27.17
C TYR A 210 -7.41 -24.01 -27.17
N GLN A 211 -7.48 -24.75 -26.06
CA GLN A 211 -8.59 -25.62 -25.69
C GLN A 211 -9.38 -24.94 -24.56
N LEU A 212 -10.65 -25.33 -24.41
CA LEU A 212 -11.56 -24.79 -23.42
C LEU A 212 -11.82 -25.78 -22.28
N TYR A 213 -11.64 -25.37 -21.04
CA TYR A 213 -12.31 -25.95 -19.88
C TYR A 213 -13.46 -25.01 -19.49
N ALA A 214 -14.66 -25.57 -19.32
CA ALA A 214 -15.86 -24.83 -18.94
C ALA A 214 -16.50 -25.40 -17.69
N ASP A 215 -17.04 -24.51 -16.85
CA ASP A 215 -17.80 -24.78 -15.64
C ASP A 215 -18.87 -23.70 -15.46
N THR A 216 -19.65 -23.75 -14.40
CA THR A 216 -20.67 -22.76 -14.06
C THR A 216 -20.58 -22.36 -12.59
N PHE A 217 -20.55 -21.08 -12.33
CA PHE A 217 -20.73 -20.52 -11.01
C PHE A 217 -22.21 -20.17 -10.80
N HIS A 218 -22.83 -20.71 -9.74
CA HIS A 218 -24.20 -20.38 -9.32
C HIS A 218 -24.17 -19.16 -8.42
N GLY A 219 -24.15 -17.97 -9.02
CA GLY A 219 -24.05 -16.69 -8.30
C GLY A 219 -25.36 -16.26 -7.63
N MET A 220 -25.31 -15.18 -6.86
CA MET A 220 -26.46 -14.64 -6.13
C MET A 220 -27.61 -14.19 -7.03
N GLU A 221 -27.29 -13.63 -8.21
CA GLU A 221 -28.30 -13.07 -9.13
C GLU A 221 -28.50 -13.93 -10.37
N ALA A 222 -27.50 -14.69 -10.82
CA ALA A 222 -27.56 -15.48 -12.04
C ALA A 222 -26.52 -16.61 -12.04
N ASP A 223 -26.73 -17.59 -12.91
CA ASP A 223 -25.70 -18.56 -13.29
C ASP A 223 -24.68 -17.87 -14.20
N ILE A 224 -23.41 -17.94 -13.84
CA ILE A 224 -22.30 -17.26 -14.53
C ILE A 224 -21.36 -18.32 -15.11
N PRO A 225 -21.11 -18.31 -16.43
CA PRO A 225 -20.19 -19.25 -17.05
C PRO A 225 -18.76 -19.01 -16.59
N ILE A 226 -18.08 -20.09 -16.22
CA ILE A 226 -16.63 -20.13 -16.00
C ILE A 226 -16.01 -20.68 -17.28
N THR A 227 -15.03 -19.97 -17.85
CA THR A 227 -14.32 -20.41 -19.05
C THR A 227 -12.82 -20.22 -18.88
N ILE A 228 -12.06 -21.26 -19.10
CA ILE A 228 -10.60 -21.23 -19.01
C ILE A 228 -10.05 -21.72 -20.35
N TYR A 229 -9.35 -20.83 -21.05
CA TYR A 229 -8.72 -21.12 -22.33
C TYR A 229 -7.23 -21.31 -22.17
N GLY A 230 -6.69 -22.39 -22.69
CA GLY A 230 -5.24 -22.65 -22.57
C GLY A 230 -4.74 -23.71 -23.57
N PRO A 231 -3.40 -23.80 -23.74
CA PRO A 231 -2.81 -24.90 -24.47
C PRO A 231 -3.17 -26.26 -23.86
N GLU A 232 -3.38 -27.29 -24.69
CA GLU A 232 -3.82 -28.62 -24.28
C GLU A 232 -3.03 -29.21 -23.09
N TYR A 233 -1.73 -29.00 -23.07
CA TYR A 233 -0.87 -29.51 -22.02
C TYR A 233 -1.25 -28.96 -20.61
N TYR A 234 -1.62 -27.68 -20.52
CA TYR A 234 -1.98 -27.04 -19.25
C TYR A 234 -3.47 -27.20 -18.94
N ILE A 235 -4.34 -27.08 -19.94
CA ILE A 235 -5.80 -27.07 -19.73
C ILE A 235 -6.32 -28.37 -19.11
N ASN A 236 -5.64 -29.51 -19.34
CA ASN A 236 -5.97 -30.77 -18.73
C ASN A 236 -5.81 -30.75 -17.18
N ASN A 237 -5.05 -29.82 -16.64
CA ASN A 237 -4.88 -29.62 -15.20
C ASN A 237 -5.93 -28.67 -14.61
N ALA A 238 -6.71 -27.96 -15.45
CA ALA A 238 -7.64 -26.93 -14.98
C ALA A 238 -8.65 -27.45 -13.94
N PRO A 239 -9.28 -28.62 -14.08
CA PRO A 239 -10.24 -29.13 -13.08
C PRO A 239 -9.66 -29.21 -11.67
N ALA A 240 -8.39 -29.58 -11.53
CA ALA A 240 -7.74 -29.72 -10.24
C ALA A 240 -7.16 -28.38 -9.72
N THR A 241 -6.69 -27.51 -10.63
CA THR A 241 -6.15 -26.19 -10.23
C THR A 241 -7.25 -25.24 -9.80
N PHE A 242 -8.38 -25.23 -10.50
CA PHE A 242 -9.51 -24.34 -10.24
C PHE A 242 -10.62 -24.99 -9.40
N VAL A 243 -10.30 -26.03 -8.66
CA VAL A 243 -11.28 -26.83 -7.89
C VAL A 243 -12.11 -25.98 -6.91
N HIS A 244 -11.53 -24.95 -6.32
CA HIS A 244 -12.21 -24.04 -5.38
C HIS A 244 -12.71 -22.73 -6.03
N LEU A 245 -12.53 -22.55 -7.36
CA LEU A 245 -12.92 -21.28 -7.98
C LEU A 245 -14.39 -20.91 -7.78
N PRO A 246 -15.37 -21.83 -7.90
CA PRO A 246 -16.77 -21.50 -7.60
C PRO A 246 -16.99 -21.11 -6.13
N GLU A 247 -16.29 -21.75 -5.20
CA GLU A 247 -16.39 -21.44 -3.76
C GLU A 247 -15.75 -20.09 -3.44
N ILE A 248 -14.62 -19.75 -4.09
CA ILE A 248 -13.96 -18.44 -3.97
C ILE A 248 -14.90 -17.34 -4.48
N ALA A 249 -15.54 -17.54 -5.65
CA ALA A 249 -16.50 -16.60 -6.20
C ALA A 249 -17.70 -16.39 -5.26
N ALA A 250 -18.25 -17.46 -4.69
CA ALA A 250 -19.35 -17.39 -3.71
C ALA A 250 -18.92 -16.65 -2.42
N ASN A 251 -17.69 -16.88 -1.97
CA ASN A 251 -17.12 -16.20 -0.82
C ASN A 251 -16.98 -14.68 -1.08
N PHE A 252 -16.55 -14.28 -2.27
CA PHE A 252 -16.46 -12.86 -2.64
C PHE A 252 -17.84 -12.22 -2.81
N GLU A 253 -18.81 -12.92 -3.39
CA GLU A 253 -20.19 -12.43 -3.40
C GLU A 253 -20.76 -12.25 -1.99
N HIS A 254 -20.44 -13.15 -1.05
CA HIS A 254 -20.84 -13.02 0.35
C HIS A 254 -20.26 -11.75 0.98
N PHE A 255 -18.99 -11.41 0.72
CA PHE A 255 -18.32 -10.23 1.31
C PHE A 255 -18.64 -8.93 0.56
N PHE A 256 -18.71 -8.97 -0.77
CA PHE A 256 -18.72 -7.77 -1.62
C PHE A 256 -20.04 -7.54 -2.38
N GLY A 257 -20.97 -8.50 -2.31
CA GLY A 257 -22.18 -8.48 -3.11
C GLY A 257 -22.02 -9.12 -4.50
N PRO A 258 -23.09 -9.17 -5.31
CA PRO A 258 -23.15 -9.98 -6.51
C PRO A 258 -22.10 -9.58 -7.56
N LEU A 259 -21.55 -10.57 -8.25
CA LEU A 259 -20.67 -10.36 -9.39
C LEU A 259 -21.42 -9.66 -10.53
N ARG A 260 -20.91 -8.52 -11.00
CA ARG A 260 -21.57 -7.68 -12.03
C ARG A 260 -21.11 -7.96 -13.44
N PHE A 261 -20.16 -8.87 -13.62
CA PHE A 261 -19.63 -9.26 -14.91
C PHE A 261 -20.26 -10.57 -15.40
N PRO A 262 -20.47 -10.72 -16.73
CA PRO A 262 -21.27 -11.82 -17.27
C PRO A 262 -20.52 -13.14 -17.35
N ARG A 263 -19.23 -13.18 -17.06
CA ARG A 263 -18.37 -14.37 -17.15
C ARG A 263 -17.20 -14.28 -16.18
N ILE A 264 -16.83 -15.40 -15.59
CA ILE A 264 -15.53 -15.63 -14.97
C ILE A 264 -14.64 -16.28 -16.02
N GLY A 265 -13.71 -15.54 -16.60
CA GLY A 265 -12.86 -16.03 -17.69
C GLY A 265 -11.38 -15.91 -17.37
N TYR A 266 -10.64 -16.95 -17.72
CA TYR A 266 -9.17 -16.97 -17.68
C TYR A 266 -8.63 -17.39 -19.05
N VAL A 267 -7.54 -16.77 -19.47
CA VAL A 267 -6.74 -17.20 -20.61
C VAL A 267 -5.30 -17.45 -20.16
N LEU A 268 -4.78 -18.64 -20.49
CA LEU A 268 -3.44 -19.06 -20.08
C LEU A 268 -2.40 -18.52 -21.06
N VAL A 269 -1.56 -17.60 -20.59
CA VAL A 269 -0.56 -16.92 -21.40
C VAL A 269 0.87 -17.28 -20.99
N ASN A 270 1.80 -17.18 -21.92
CA ASN A 270 3.22 -17.38 -21.61
C ASN A 270 3.86 -16.08 -21.11
N PHE A 271 3.35 -15.61 -19.97
CA PHE A 271 3.86 -14.48 -19.20
C PHE A 271 4.13 -14.98 -17.78
N THR A 272 5.32 -14.76 -17.24
CA THR A 272 5.76 -15.34 -15.95
C THR A 272 6.05 -14.30 -14.88
N SER A 273 5.88 -13.02 -15.20
CA SER A 273 6.18 -11.93 -14.27
C SER A 273 5.00 -11.52 -13.37
N GLY A 274 3.81 -12.09 -13.59
CA GLY A 274 2.57 -11.81 -12.88
C GLY A 274 1.36 -12.35 -13.61
N ALA A 275 0.19 -11.87 -13.27
CA ALA A 275 -1.06 -12.07 -13.99
C ALA A 275 -1.66 -10.70 -14.35
N MET A 276 -2.82 -10.66 -15.01
CA MET A 276 -3.48 -9.40 -15.38
C MET A 276 -4.99 -9.57 -15.29
N GLU A 277 -5.61 -8.72 -14.53
CA GLU A 277 -7.03 -8.71 -14.16
C GLU A 277 -7.99 -8.26 -15.28
N HIS A 278 -7.65 -8.50 -16.55
CA HIS A 278 -8.53 -8.13 -17.66
C HIS A 278 -9.98 -8.54 -17.41
N ALA A 279 -10.90 -7.63 -17.65
CA ALA A 279 -12.31 -7.85 -17.36
C ALA A 279 -12.85 -9.10 -18.10
N THR A 280 -13.28 -10.10 -17.32
CA THR A 280 -13.81 -11.37 -17.79
C THR A 280 -12.86 -12.23 -18.65
N ASN A 281 -11.57 -11.87 -18.76
CA ASN A 281 -10.56 -12.62 -19.52
C ASN A 281 -9.17 -12.49 -18.88
N ILE A 282 -9.09 -12.85 -17.61
CA ILE A 282 -7.89 -12.76 -16.79
C ILE A 282 -6.72 -13.48 -17.46
N ALA A 283 -5.63 -12.77 -17.72
CA ALA A 283 -4.41 -13.37 -18.28
C ALA A 283 -3.59 -14.01 -17.16
N LEU A 284 -3.58 -15.34 -17.10
CA LEU A 284 -2.91 -16.11 -16.05
C LEU A 284 -1.68 -16.83 -16.64
N PRO A 285 -0.52 -16.85 -15.91
CA PRO A 285 0.63 -17.64 -16.34
C PRO A 285 0.27 -19.11 -16.56
N GLN A 286 0.67 -19.68 -17.69
CA GLN A 286 0.41 -21.10 -18.00
C GLN A 286 0.91 -22.05 -16.90
N VAL A 287 2.06 -21.73 -16.29
CA VAL A 287 2.67 -22.53 -15.21
C VAL A 287 1.85 -22.56 -13.91
N ALA A 288 0.93 -21.62 -13.74
CA ALA A 288 0.02 -21.61 -12.59
C ALA A 288 -1.00 -22.76 -12.66
N VAL A 289 -1.30 -23.27 -13.86
CA VAL A 289 -2.25 -24.38 -14.04
C VAL A 289 -1.50 -25.71 -14.07
N ASN A 290 -1.16 -26.18 -12.88
CA ASN A 290 -0.25 -27.31 -12.65
C ASN A 290 -0.92 -28.55 -12.00
N GLY A 291 -2.24 -28.53 -11.84
CA GLY A 291 -3.00 -29.62 -11.23
C GLY A 291 -2.99 -29.59 -9.69
N THR A 292 -2.59 -28.48 -9.08
CA THR A 292 -2.61 -28.26 -7.63
C THR A 292 -3.19 -26.88 -7.30
N THR A 293 -3.47 -26.63 -6.03
CA THR A 293 -3.94 -25.33 -5.51
C THR A 293 -2.79 -24.36 -5.13
N THR A 294 -1.56 -24.62 -5.58
CA THR A 294 -0.39 -23.79 -5.23
C THR A 294 -0.54 -22.31 -5.60
N TYR A 295 -1.25 -22.01 -6.70
CA TYR A 295 -1.48 -20.66 -7.19
C TYR A 295 -2.90 -20.15 -6.90
N GLU A 296 -3.62 -20.78 -5.97
CA GLU A 296 -4.99 -20.41 -5.61
C GLU A 296 -5.11 -18.96 -5.12
N SER A 297 -4.13 -18.49 -4.33
CA SER A 297 -4.05 -17.09 -3.89
C SER A 297 -4.01 -16.14 -5.09
N THR A 298 -3.17 -16.39 -6.09
CA THR A 298 -3.12 -15.58 -7.32
C THR A 298 -4.44 -15.65 -8.10
N ILE A 299 -5.04 -16.83 -8.23
CA ILE A 299 -6.33 -16.99 -8.91
C ILE A 299 -7.43 -16.19 -8.20
N ALA A 300 -7.44 -16.21 -6.86
CA ALA A 300 -8.38 -15.44 -6.05
C ALA A 300 -8.13 -13.92 -6.13
N HIS A 301 -6.86 -13.49 -6.10
CA HIS A 301 -6.44 -12.11 -6.28
C HIS A 301 -7.03 -11.54 -7.58
N GLU A 302 -6.73 -12.19 -8.71
CA GLU A 302 -7.19 -11.75 -10.03
C GLU A 302 -8.73 -11.77 -10.16
N LEU A 303 -9.41 -12.77 -9.58
CA LEU A 303 -10.88 -12.78 -9.58
C LEU A 303 -11.46 -11.61 -8.79
N SER A 304 -10.85 -11.25 -7.65
CA SER A 304 -11.36 -10.21 -6.76
C SER A 304 -11.34 -8.82 -7.39
N HIS A 305 -10.47 -8.61 -8.38
CA HIS A 305 -10.49 -7.40 -9.20
C HIS A 305 -11.82 -7.17 -9.92
N SER A 306 -12.65 -8.20 -10.09
CA SER A 306 -14.02 -8.01 -10.59
C SER A 306 -14.86 -7.09 -9.70
N TRP A 307 -14.48 -6.84 -8.46
CA TRP A 307 -15.08 -5.85 -7.56
C TRP A 307 -14.20 -4.62 -7.38
N PHE A 308 -12.88 -4.80 -7.15
CA PHE A 308 -11.92 -3.71 -6.91
C PHE A 308 -10.88 -3.67 -8.03
N GLY A 309 -10.96 -2.69 -8.90
CA GLY A 309 -10.17 -2.56 -10.13
C GLY A 309 -11.06 -2.46 -11.36
N ASN A 310 -11.98 -3.40 -11.55
CA ASN A 310 -12.84 -3.47 -12.73
C ASN A 310 -14.20 -2.78 -12.50
N LEU A 311 -14.93 -3.15 -11.44
CA LEU A 311 -16.21 -2.51 -11.11
C LEU A 311 -15.99 -1.08 -10.58
N ILE A 312 -15.21 -0.94 -9.50
CA ILE A 312 -14.71 0.34 -9.01
C ILE A 312 -13.20 0.40 -9.32
N THR A 313 -12.74 1.48 -9.95
CA THR A 313 -11.33 1.68 -10.32
C THR A 313 -10.81 2.91 -9.59
N CYS A 314 -9.56 2.93 -9.13
CA CYS A 314 -8.94 4.14 -8.60
C CYS A 314 -8.94 5.27 -9.65
N GLU A 315 -9.04 6.52 -9.21
CA GLU A 315 -8.98 7.69 -10.12
C GLU A 315 -7.57 7.93 -10.67
N LYS A 316 -6.56 7.64 -9.86
CA LYS A 316 -5.15 7.92 -10.15
C LYS A 316 -4.28 6.71 -9.81
N ALA A 317 -3.20 6.55 -10.54
CA ALA A 317 -2.24 5.48 -10.29
C ALA A 317 -1.63 5.55 -8.87
N GLU A 318 -1.45 6.75 -8.32
CA GLU A 318 -0.94 6.99 -6.98
C GLU A 318 -1.81 6.41 -5.87
N GLU A 319 -3.07 6.07 -6.18
CA GLU A 319 -4.06 5.46 -5.28
C GLU A 319 -4.34 3.99 -5.61
N MET A 320 -3.41 3.30 -6.27
CA MET A 320 -3.56 1.92 -6.73
C MET A 320 -3.87 0.92 -5.60
N TRP A 321 -3.67 1.28 -4.33
CA TRP A 321 -4.08 0.46 -3.19
C TRP A 321 -5.60 0.16 -3.18
N ILE A 322 -6.44 0.99 -3.84
CA ILE A 322 -7.89 0.75 -3.98
C ILE A 322 -8.14 -0.49 -4.86
N ASN A 323 -7.31 -0.71 -5.86
CA ASN A 323 -7.37 -1.91 -6.70
C ASN A 323 -6.59 -3.06 -6.01
N GLU A 324 -5.30 -2.91 -5.85
CA GLU A 324 -4.37 -3.97 -5.47
C GLU A 324 -4.40 -4.33 -3.97
N GLY A 325 -4.63 -3.33 -3.11
CA GLY A 325 -4.75 -3.55 -1.66
C GLY A 325 -5.98 -4.38 -1.32
N PHE A 326 -7.13 -4.10 -1.95
CA PHE A 326 -8.33 -4.92 -1.79
C PHE A 326 -8.17 -6.30 -2.44
N ALA A 327 -7.45 -6.42 -3.56
CA ALA A 327 -7.18 -7.71 -4.18
C ALA A 327 -6.25 -8.56 -3.29
N SER A 328 -5.18 -7.99 -2.73
CA SER A 328 -4.31 -8.67 -1.78
C SER A 328 -5.01 -9.03 -0.47
N TYR A 329 -5.94 -8.19 0.00
CA TYR A 329 -6.77 -8.51 1.14
C TYR A 329 -7.74 -9.66 0.86
N SER A 330 -8.22 -9.77 -0.38
CA SER A 330 -9.12 -10.86 -0.82
C SER A 330 -8.43 -12.23 -0.83
N GLU A 331 -7.10 -12.28 -0.94
CA GLU A 331 -6.33 -13.50 -0.73
C GLU A 331 -6.51 -14.02 0.70
N ALA A 332 -6.40 -13.14 1.69
CA ALA A 332 -6.66 -13.51 3.08
C ALA A 332 -8.14 -13.87 3.32
N LEU A 333 -9.10 -13.17 2.70
CA LEU A 333 -10.52 -13.52 2.78
C LEU A 333 -10.82 -14.88 2.13
N THR A 334 -10.08 -15.27 1.09
CA THR A 334 -10.14 -16.63 0.53
C THR A 334 -9.71 -17.66 1.57
N ASP A 335 -8.61 -17.41 2.27
CA ASP A 335 -8.16 -18.26 3.37
C ASP A 335 -9.21 -18.35 4.51
N GLU A 336 -9.91 -17.25 4.81
CA GLU A 336 -10.99 -17.22 5.82
C GLU A 336 -12.18 -18.08 5.40
N GLY A 337 -12.65 -17.93 4.17
CA GLY A 337 -13.86 -18.58 3.67
C GLY A 337 -13.65 -20.06 3.30
N ILE A 338 -12.53 -20.39 2.66
CA ILE A 338 -12.26 -21.75 2.19
C ILE A 338 -11.64 -22.62 3.28
N TYR A 339 -10.75 -22.08 4.10
CA TYR A 339 -10.00 -22.88 5.07
C TYR A 339 -10.39 -22.57 6.51
N SER A 340 -9.99 -21.42 7.06
CA SER A 340 -10.31 -21.05 8.44
C SER A 340 -9.88 -19.62 8.80
N LYS A 341 -10.48 -19.09 9.87
CA LYS A 341 -10.05 -17.83 10.50
C LYS A 341 -8.57 -17.86 10.94
N ASN A 342 -8.07 -19.00 11.38
CA ASN A 342 -6.66 -19.14 11.76
C ASN A 342 -5.73 -19.01 10.56
N LYS A 343 -6.10 -19.56 9.41
CA LYS A 343 -5.32 -19.42 8.17
C LYS A 343 -5.33 -17.97 7.68
N TYR A 344 -6.49 -17.29 7.70
CA TYR A 344 -6.60 -15.86 7.47
C TYR A 344 -5.63 -15.05 8.33
N THR A 345 -5.62 -15.27 9.66
CA THR A 345 -4.72 -14.55 10.58
C THR A 345 -3.24 -14.82 10.25
N GLN A 346 -2.90 -16.04 9.84
CA GLN A 346 -1.53 -16.37 9.42
C GLN A 346 -1.12 -15.59 8.16
N THR A 347 -2.01 -15.43 7.20
CA THR A 347 -1.75 -14.68 5.95
C THR A 347 -1.58 -13.19 6.25
N ILE A 348 -2.49 -12.59 7.01
CA ILE A 348 -2.37 -11.19 7.45
C ILE A 348 -1.07 -10.95 8.23
N ASN A 349 -0.74 -11.81 9.20
CA ASN A 349 0.52 -11.68 9.96
C ASN A 349 1.75 -11.80 9.06
N SER A 350 1.70 -12.68 8.06
CA SER A 350 2.81 -12.83 7.10
C SER A 350 3.00 -11.56 6.27
N GLN A 351 1.92 -10.98 5.74
CA GLN A 351 1.94 -9.71 5.02
C GLN A 351 2.43 -8.58 5.94
N HIS A 352 1.87 -8.46 7.14
CA HIS A 352 2.21 -7.41 8.10
C HIS A 352 3.70 -7.44 8.47
N PHE A 353 4.23 -8.60 8.87
CA PHE A 353 5.64 -8.73 9.27
C PHE A 353 6.60 -8.53 8.09
N ASP A 354 6.19 -8.97 6.90
CA ASP A 354 6.98 -8.75 5.68
C ASP A 354 7.06 -7.26 5.31
N VAL A 355 5.93 -6.56 5.36
CA VAL A 355 5.83 -5.11 5.12
C VAL A 355 6.71 -4.34 6.11
N LEU A 356 6.61 -4.62 7.42
CA LEU A 356 7.41 -3.93 8.44
C LEU A 356 8.92 -4.11 8.23
N LYS A 357 9.36 -5.24 7.68
CA LYS A 357 10.79 -5.53 7.45
C LYS A 357 11.30 -5.03 6.11
N ASN A 358 10.51 -5.09 5.07
CA ASN A 358 10.99 -5.04 3.69
C ASN A 358 10.43 -3.87 2.86
N LEU A 359 9.37 -3.17 3.31
CA LEU A 359 8.72 -2.08 2.56
C LEU A 359 9.73 -1.03 2.06
N TYR A 360 10.55 -0.50 2.97
CA TYR A 360 11.55 0.52 2.62
C TYR A 360 12.56 0.02 1.59
N THR A 361 12.99 -1.21 1.70
CA THR A 361 14.01 -1.78 0.79
C THR A 361 13.46 -2.02 -0.61
N ARG A 362 12.19 -2.42 -0.71
CA ARG A 362 11.55 -2.73 -1.99
C ARG A 362 11.11 -1.47 -2.73
N ASP A 363 10.46 -0.56 -2.03
CA ASP A 363 9.89 0.65 -2.61
C ASP A 363 10.76 1.90 -2.39
N HIS A 364 11.97 1.74 -1.81
CA HIS A 364 12.96 2.80 -1.59
C HIS A 364 12.45 4.01 -0.79
N GLY A 365 11.44 3.82 0.08
CA GLY A 365 10.87 4.86 0.92
C GLY A 365 9.63 4.43 1.69
N TYR A 366 9.12 5.34 2.49
CA TYR A 366 7.79 5.26 3.09
C TYR A 366 6.91 6.31 2.45
N TYR A 367 5.75 5.91 1.94
CA TYR A 367 4.80 6.76 1.23
C TYR A 367 3.41 6.64 1.84
N ALA A 368 2.63 7.71 1.72
CA ALA A 368 1.19 7.67 1.98
C ALA A 368 0.49 6.80 0.93
N LEU A 369 -0.52 6.03 1.32
CA LEU A 369 -1.22 5.13 0.40
C LEU A 369 -2.01 5.87 -0.68
N ASN A 370 -2.46 7.09 -0.40
CA ASN A 370 -3.16 7.95 -1.36
C ASN A 370 -2.22 8.77 -2.25
N ASN A 371 -0.90 8.59 -2.12
CA ASN A 371 0.10 9.35 -2.90
C ASN A 371 1.39 8.54 -3.07
N VAL A 372 1.28 7.29 -3.51
CA VAL A 372 2.44 6.46 -3.85
C VAL A 372 3.05 6.98 -5.15
N PRO A 373 4.37 7.27 -5.22
CA PRO A 373 5.01 7.70 -6.47
C PRO A 373 4.77 6.70 -7.59
N GLN A 374 4.50 7.17 -8.81
CA GLN A 374 4.13 6.31 -9.95
C GLN A 374 5.12 5.17 -10.21
N THR A 375 6.40 5.36 -9.93
CA THR A 375 7.43 4.31 -10.04
C THR A 375 7.17 3.10 -9.12
N TYR A 376 6.40 3.29 -8.03
CA TYR A 376 6.15 2.28 -7.00
C TYR A 376 4.65 1.94 -6.84
N THR A 377 3.78 2.37 -7.75
CA THR A 377 2.33 2.10 -7.68
C THR A 377 2.00 0.60 -7.75
N TYR A 378 2.84 -0.20 -8.39
CA TYR A 378 2.76 -1.67 -8.34
C TYR A 378 3.80 -2.25 -7.37
N GLY A 379 4.01 -1.60 -6.24
CA GLY A 379 4.94 -1.98 -5.18
C GLY A 379 4.25 -2.43 -3.90
N THR A 380 5.07 -2.72 -2.89
CA THR A 380 4.62 -3.25 -1.58
C THR A 380 3.64 -2.31 -0.87
N HIS A 381 3.68 -0.99 -1.14
CA HIS A 381 2.69 -0.05 -0.58
C HIS A 381 1.27 -0.34 -1.07
N SER A 382 1.08 -0.51 -2.37
CA SER A 382 -0.26 -0.71 -2.92
C SER A 382 -0.83 -2.09 -2.57
N TYR A 383 -0.02 -3.13 -2.64
CA TYR A 383 -0.41 -4.52 -2.39
C TYR A 383 -0.50 -4.83 -0.90
N ASP A 384 0.61 -5.19 -0.28
CA ASP A 384 0.63 -5.74 1.07
C ASP A 384 0.30 -4.70 2.15
N LYS A 385 0.86 -3.47 2.07
CA LYS A 385 0.50 -2.41 3.02
C LYS A 385 -0.96 -2.00 2.84
N GLY A 386 -1.47 -1.93 1.60
CA GLY A 386 -2.89 -1.73 1.32
C GLY A 386 -3.75 -2.78 2.01
N SER A 387 -3.41 -4.07 1.83
CA SER A 387 -4.10 -5.21 2.44
C SER A 387 -4.19 -5.12 3.97
N ILE A 388 -3.07 -4.90 4.65
CA ILE A 388 -3.04 -4.84 6.12
C ILE A 388 -3.73 -3.60 6.69
N VAL A 389 -3.77 -2.50 5.94
CA VAL A 389 -4.54 -1.31 6.34
C VAL A 389 -6.05 -1.56 6.18
N ILE A 390 -6.49 -2.27 5.14
CA ILE A 390 -7.88 -2.70 4.96
C ILE A 390 -8.29 -3.66 6.08
N HIS A 391 -7.43 -4.59 6.48
CA HIS A 391 -7.63 -5.45 7.64
C HIS A 391 -7.83 -4.63 8.93
N THR A 392 -6.99 -3.63 9.16
CA THR A 392 -7.11 -2.71 10.30
C THR A 392 -8.43 -1.91 10.25
N LEU A 393 -8.85 -1.46 9.06
CA LEU A 393 -10.14 -0.77 8.86
C LEU A 393 -11.33 -1.68 9.22
N ARG A 394 -11.28 -2.98 8.84
CA ARG A 394 -12.28 -3.98 9.25
C ARG A 394 -12.40 -4.04 10.78
N HIS A 395 -11.27 -4.00 11.51
CA HIS A 395 -11.29 -3.95 12.96
C HIS A 395 -11.96 -2.68 13.50
N TYR A 396 -11.62 -1.50 12.94
CA TYR A 396 -12.21 -0.22 13.38
C TYR A 396 -13.73 -0.18 13.21
N MET A 397 -14.25 -0.79 12.14
CA MET A 397 -15.68 -0.78 11.82
C MET A 397 -16.44 -1.98 12.40
N GLY A 398 -15.78 -3.11 12.59
CA GLY A 398 -16.39 -4.41 12.84
C GLY A 398 -17.00 -5.02 11.57
N ASP A 399 -17.06 -6.36 11.51
CA ASP A 399 -17.40 -7.12 10.29
C ASP A 399 -18.70 -6.66 9.62
N SER A 400 -19.76 -6.47 10.40
CA SER A 400 -21.07 -6.12 9.84
C SER A 400 -21.10 -4.77 9.14
N LEU A 401 -20.50 -3.73 9.76
CA LEU A 401 -20.46 -2.38 9.17
C LEU A 401 -19.42 -2.30 8.05
N PHE A 402 -18.32 -3.02 8.16
CA PHE A 402 -17.27 -3.06 7.14
C PHE A 402 -17.80 -3.70 5.84
N PHE A 403 -18.24 -4.96 5.89
CA PHE A 403 -18.70 -5.64 4.67
C PHE A 403 -20.01 -5.05 4.14
N GLY A 404 -20.96 -4.68 5.01
CA GLY A 404 -22.17 -3.99 4.57
C GLY A 404 -21.88 -2.65 3.91
N GLY A 405 -20.88 -1.92 4.41
CA GLY A 405 -20.42 -0.67 3.82
C GLY A 405 -19.77 -0.88 2.45
N LEU A 406 -18.92 -1.91 2.31
CA LEU A 406 -18.31 -2.27 1.02
C LEU A 406 -19.38 -2.68 -0.02
N GLN A 407 -20.33 -3.53 0.34
CA GLN A 407 -21.43 -3.91 -0.55
C GLN A 407 -22.24 -2.71 -1.02
N ALA A 408 -22.59 -1.81 -0.10
CA ALA A 408 -23.34 -0.59 -0.42
C ALA A 408 -22.52 0.34 -1.34
N MET A 409 -21.22 0.50 -1.10
CA MET A 409 -20.30 1.30 -1.89
C MET A 409 -20.17 0.74 -3.31
N LEU A 410 -19.88 -0.56 -3.44
CA LEU A 410 -19.74 -1.25 -4.71
C LEU A 410 -21.02 -1.22 -5.55
N ASN A 411 -22.19 -1.27 -4.89
CA ASN A 411 -23.46 -1.13 -5.58
C ASN A 411 -23.71 0.31 -6.05
N GLN A 412 -23.44 1.32 -5.22
CA GLN A 412 -23.70 2.72 -5.55
C GLN A 412 -22.75 3.27 -6.62
N TYR A 413 -21.47 2.90 -6.56
CA TYR A 413 -20.41 3.38 -7.47
C TYR A 413 -20.02 2.35 -8.53
N ALA A 414 -20.88 1.37 -8.80
CA ALA A 414 -20.64 0.37 -9.84
C ALA A 414 -20.25 1.04 -11.18
N PHE A 415 -19.18 0.57 -11.77
CA PHE A 415 -18.59 1.08 -13.02
C PHE A 415 -18.10 2.54 -12.97
N GLN A 416 -17.80 3.06 -11.78
CA GLN A 416 -17.26 4.40 -11.60
C GLN A 416 -15.83 4.34 -11.05
N ASN A 417 -15.19 5.50 -10.99
CA ASN A 417 -13.90 5.66 -10.33
C ASN A 417 -14.10 6.23 -8.93
N MET A 418 -13.19 5.91 -8.03
CA MET A 418 -13.15 6.46 -6.68
C MET A 418 -11.72 6.81 -6.26
N ASN A 419 -11.59 7.85 -5.46
CA ASN A 419 -10.37 8.17 -4.73
C ASN A 419 -10.48 7.79 -3.26
N SER A 420 -9.37 7.83 -2.54
CA SER A 420 -9.29 7.44 -1.13
C SER A 420 -10.26 8.25 -0.25
N GLU A 421 -10.35 9.55 -0.44
CA GLU A 421 -11.24 10.42 0.33
C GLU A 421 -12.72 10.02 0.15
N GLN A 422 -13.13 9.72 -1.08
CA GLN A 422 -14.50 9.27 -1.37
C GLN A 422 -14.81 7.93 -0.71
N VAL A 423 -13.86 6.97 -0.71
CA VAL A 423 -14.01 5.67 -0.03
C VAL A 423 -14.26 5.88 1.47
N PHE A 424 -13.41 6.67 2.15
CA PHE A 424 -13.53 6.89 3.59
C PHE A 424 -14.75 7.74 3.96
N ASN A 425 -15.10 8.76 3.17
CA ASN A 425 -16.32 9.53 3.37
C ASN A 425 -17.57 8.66 3.24
N PHE A 426 -17.60 7.76 2.25
CA PHE A 426 -18.73 6.84 2.08
C PHE A 426 -18.85 5.89 3.28
N LEU A 427 -17.77 5.21 3.66
CA LEU A 427 -17.76 4.25 4.77
C LEU A 427 -18.05 4.92 6.11
N SER A 428 -17.57 6.14 6.34
CA SER A 428 -17.88 6.93 7.53
C SER A 428 -19.38 7.25 7.62
N ASN A 429 -19.97 7.72 6.51
CA ASN A 429 -21.40 8.02 6.45
C ASN A 429 -22.27 6.78 6.61
N TYR A 430 -21.89 5.66 5.99
CA TYR A 430 -22.62 4.40 6.08
C TYR A 430 -22.61 3.83 7.50
N SER A 431 -21.44 3.81 8.13
CA SER A 431 -21.25 3.20 9.45
C SER A 431 -21.67 4.09 10.62
N GLY A 432 -21.70 5.41 10.43
CA GLY A 432 -21.83 6.40 11.50
C GLY A 432 -20.58 6.52 12.38
N ILE A 433 -19.49 5.86 12.01
CA ILE A 433 -18.18 5.95 12.68
C ILE A 433 -17.38 7.07 12.00
N ASN A 434 -16.84 8.01 12.80
CA ASN A 434 -15.88 8.98 12.26
C ASN A 434 -14.57 8.28 11.89
N LEU A 435 -14.29 8.16 10.58
CA LEU A 435 -13.08 7.54 10.05
C LEU A 435 -12.00 8.57 9.64
N ASN A 436 -12.19 9.87 9.92
CA ASN A 436 -11.20 10.88 9.55
C ASN A 436 -9.86 10.64 10.22
N GLY A 437 -9.85 10.30 11.53
CA GLY A 437 -8.62 9.95 12.23
C GLY A 437 -7.91 8.74 11.65
N PHE A 438 -8.69 7.74 11.19
CA PHE A 438 -8.14 6.60 10.48
C PHE A 438 -7.54 7.01 9.13
N TYR A 439 -8.27 7.77 8.32
CA TYR A 439 -7.81 8.25 7.02
C TYR A 439 -6.48 9.02 7.14
N GLU A 440 -6.42 10.00 8.05
CA GLU A 440 -5.21 10.79 8.29
C GLU A 440 -4.06 9.93 8.82
N GLY A 441 -4.33 8.98 9.70
CA GLY A 441 -3.30 8.17 10.37
C GLY A 441 -2.75 7.01 9.53
N TRP A 442 -3.55 6.41 8.64
CA TRP A 442 -3.20 5.17 7.95
C TRP A 442 -3.08 5.32 6.42
N ILE A 443 -3.77 6.30 5.84
CA ILE A 443 -3.84 6.51 4.38
C ILE A 443 -3.07 7.76 3.95
N ASN A 444 -3.28 8.89 4.64
CA ASN A 444 -2.81 10.22 4.21
C ASN A 444 -1.40 10.57 4.74
N GLN A 445 -0.70 9.63 5.34
CA GLN A 445 0.68 9.82 5.78
C GLN A 445 1.54 8.57 5.54
N PRO A 446 2.87 8.72 5.45
CA PRO A 446 3.80 7.59 5.36
C PRO A 446 3.91 6.80 6.67
N GLY A 447 4.64 5.68 6.63
CA GLY A 447 5.03 4.92 7.81
C GLY A 447 3.89 4.18 8.49
N PHE A 448 3.99 4.02 9.81
CA PHE A 448 3.07 3.24 10.63
C PHE A 448 2.86 3.87 12.00
N LEU A 449 1.70 3.66 12.58
CA LEU A 449 1.42 3.94 13.99
C LEU A 449 1.95 2.79 14.85
N HIS A 450 2.16 3.06 16.12
CA HIS A 450 2.54 2.08 17.13
C HIS A 450 1.75 2.34 18.39
N PHE A 451 1.16 1.31 18.98
CA PHE A 451 0.35 1.42 20.18
C PHE A 451 0.91 0.60 21.33
N SER A 452 0.92 1.15 22.54
CA SER A 452 1.38 0.45 23.73
C SER A 452 0.58 0.83 24.98
N ILE A 453 0.60 -0.05 25.99
CA ILE A 453 0.18 0.26 27.35
C ILE A 453 1.43 0.66 28.13
N ASP A 454 1.46 1.91 28.63
CA ASP A 454 2.54 2.42 29.44
C ASP A 454 2.42 2.00 30.92
N SER A 455 1.21 2.07 31.46
CA SER A 455 0.95 1.66 32.83
C SER A 455 -0.51 1.28 33.07
N ILE A 456 -0.72 0.48 34.10
CA ILE A 456 -2.03 0.08 34.62
C ILE A 456 -2.03 0.48 36.11
N VAL A 457 -2.83 1.49 36.45
CA VAL A 457 -2.85 2.07 37.80
C VAL A 457 -4.15 1.72 38.50
N ALA A 458 -4.09 1.10 39.68
CA ALA A 458 -5.28 0.79 40.46
C ALA A 458 -5.91 2.06 41.04
N GLU A 459 -7.21 2.25 40.80
CA GLU A 459 -8.01 3.38 41.32
C GLU A 459 -8.88 2.99 42.52
N GLY A 460 -8.87 1.71 42.87
CA GLY A 460 -9.64 1.12 43.98
C GLY A 460 -10.66 0.08 43.52
N GLY A 461 -10.82 -0.96 44.30
CA GLY A 461 -11.61 -2.14 43.92
C GLY A 461 -11.03 -2.78 42.66
N ASN A 462 -11.88 -3.06 41.70
CA ASN A 462 -11.46 -3.61 40.39
C ASN A 462 -11.30 -2.52 39.30
N GLN A 463 -11.31 -1.26 39.69
CA GLN A 463 -11.15 -0.14 38.74
C GLN A 463 -9.69 0.19 38.50
N TYR A 464 -9.30 0.32 37.22
CA TYR A 464 -7.95 0.62 36.80
C TYR A 464 -7.95 1.75 35.76
N ALA A 465 -6.98 2.67 35.87
CA ALA A 465 -6.63 3.61 34.84
C ALA A 465 -5.55 3.00 33.94
N VAL A 466 -5.87 2.77 32.68
CA VAL A 466 -4.94 2.21 31.69
C VAL A 466 -4.41 3.35 30.83
N HIS A 467 -3.11 3.62 30.94
CA HIS A 467 -2.43 4.65 30.19
C HIS A 467 -1.95 4.09 28.87
N LEU A 468 -2.47 4.64 27.77
CA LEU A 468 -2.16 4.27 26.40
C LEU A 468 -1.18 5.28 25.79
N ARG A 469 -0.32 4.81 24.93
CA ARG A 469 0.59 5.64 24.15
C ARG A 469 0.56 5.27 22.69
N GLN A 470 0.55 6.30 21.84
CA GLN A 470 0.83 6.20 20.41
C GLN A 470 2.25 6.71 20.13
N ARG A 471 3.00 5.98 19.30
CA ARG A 471 4.30 6.39 18.77
C ARG A 471 4.27 6.30 17.25
N LEU A 472 5.27 6.86 16.60
CA LEU A 472 5.35 6.98 15.15
C LEU A 472 6.56 6.21 14.63
N PHE A 473 6.34 5.33 13.66
CA PHE A 473 7.38 4.66 12.90
C PHE A 473 7.37 5.20 11.48
N HIS A 474 8.23 6.18 11.19
CA HIS A 474 8.26 6.92 9.92
C HIS A 474 6.95 7.62 9.52
N ALA A 475 6.00 7.72 10.44
CA ALA A 475 4.80 8.53 10.31
C ALA A 475 5.08 9.97 10.76
N GLU A 476 4.29 10.93 10.27
CA GLU A 476 4.57 12.36 10.47
C GLU A 476 3.80 12.97 11.64
N HIS A 477 2.59 12.45 11.92
CA HIS A 477 1.71 12.98 12.97
C HIS A 477 0.90 11.85 13.63
N TYR A 478 0.45 12.11 14.86
CA TYR A 478 -0.39 11.20 15.62
C TYR A 478 -1.78 11.16 15.01
N ALA A 479 -2.35 9.95 14.94
CA ALA A 479 -3.74 9.78 14.57
C ALA A 479 -4.68 10.08 15.74
N ASP A 480 -5.85 10.58 15.40
CA ASP A 480 -6.98 10.75 16.32
C ASP A 480 -8.00 9.61 16.18
N ASP A 481 -8.94 9.55 17.12
CA ASP A 481 -10.02 8.56 17.12
C ASP A 481 -9.53 7.10 17.02
N ASN A 482 -8.35 6.82 17.58
CA ASN A 482 -7.79 5.47 17.59
C ASN A 482 -8.72 4.51 18.31
N ARG A 483 -8.88 3.29 17.76
CA ARG A 483 -9.71 2.22 18.30
C ARG A 483 -8.86 0.96 18.44
N VAL A 484 -8.47 0.64 19.67
CA VAL A 484 -7.57 -0.49 19.95
C VAL A 484 -8.23 -1.49 20.90
N ASN A 485 -7.94 -2.76 20.73
CA ASN A 485 -8.33 -3.81 21.68
C ASN A 485 -7.27 -3.96 22.76
N LEU A 486 -7.70 -4.11 24.00
CA LEU A 486 -6.83 -4.32 25.16
C LEU A 486 -7.10 -5.69 25.76
N THR A 487 -6.04 -6.43 26.03
CA THR A 487 -6.12 -7.75 26.70
C THR A 487 -5.27 -7.72 27.95
N PHE A 488 -5.83 -8.18 29.07
CA PHE A 488 -5.17 -8.23 30.37
C PHE A 488 -5.07 -9.66 30.85
N PHE A 489 -3.96 -9.97 31.52
CA PHE A 489 -3.71 -11.26 32.12
C PHE A 489 -3.39 -11.14 33.60
N SER A 490 -3.95 -12.04 34.40
CA SER A 490 -3.57 -12.22 35.82
C SER A 490 -2.35 -13.14 35.95
N ALA A 491 -1.77 -13.20 37.13
CA ALA A 491 -0.63 -14.07 37.44
C ALA A 491 -0.95 -15.58 37.25
N ASP A 492 -2.18 -15.99 37.49
CA ASP A 492 -2.68 -17.36 37.31
C ASP A 492 -3.21 -17.62 35.89
N GLY A 493 -3.08 -16.66 34.98
CA GLY A 493 -3.39 -16.81 33.57
C GLY A 493 -4.85 -16.55 33.16
N GLN A 494 -5.69 -15.96 34.07
CA GLN A 494 -7.00 -15.46 33.66
C GLN A 494 -6.82 -14.37 32.62
N ARG A 495 -7.80 -14.26 31.70
CA ARG A 495 -7.79 -13.30 30.60
C ARG A 495 -9.05 -12.43 30.65
N PHE A 496 -8.88 -11.12 30.42
CA PHE A 496 -9.95 -10.17 30.23
C PHE A 496 -9.68 -9.32 28.99
N ASP A 497 -10.64 -9.26 28.06
CA ASP A 497 -10.56 -8.49 26.84
C ASP A 497 -11.50 -7.26 26.92
N TYR A 498 -10.99 -6.11 26.49
CA TYR A 498 -11.77 -4.89 26.31
C TYR A 498 -11.62 -4.41 24.88
N HIS A 499 -12.74 -4.31 24.17
CA HIS A 499 -12.76 -3.97 22.75
C HIS A 499 -12.99 -2.49 22.51
N HIS A 500 -12.34 -1.97 21.48
CA HIS A 500 -12.46 -0.61 20.97
C HIS A 500 -12.22 0.47 22.04
N ALA A 501 -11.15 0.33 22.82
CA ALA A 501 -10.65 1.43 23.64
C ALA A 501 -10.30 2.61 22.74
N GLN A 502 -10.79 3.80 23.08
CA GLN A 502 -10.65 4.98 22.23
C GLN A 502 -9.72 6.01 22.88
N PHE A 503 -8.85 6.59 22.06
CA PHE A 503 -8.03 7.74 22.44
C PHE A 503 -7.52 8.47 21.19
N SER A 504 -7.10 9.73 21.37
CA SER A 504 -6.57 10.60 20.31
C SER A 504 -5.20 11.14 20.67
N GLY A 505 -4.37 11.39 19.66
CA GLY A 505 -3.05 11.96 19.82
C GLY A 505 -2.03 11.02 20.47
N ALA A 506 -0.98 11.58 21.07
CA ALA A 506 0.17 10.83 21.57
C ALA A 506 -0.13 9.92 22.77
N THR A 507 -1.08 10.28 23.63
CA THR A 507 -1.41 9.54 24.85
C THR A 507 -2.90 9.58 25.16
N GLY A 508 -3.40 8.54 25.85
CA GLY A 508 -4.76 8.48 26.34
C GLY A 508 -4.87 7.72 27.65
N ILE A 509 -5.99 7.87 28.34
CA ILE A 509 -6.30 7.11 29.56
C ILE A 509 -7.69 6.50 29.38
N VAL A 510 -7.80 5.21 29.64
CA VAL A 510 -9.07 4.48 29.63
C VAL A 510 -9.29 3.87 31.01
N TYR A 511 -10.46 4.13 31.60
CA TYR A 511 -10.86 3.59 32.90
C TYR A 511 -11.66 2.30 32.71
N LEU A 512 -11.15 1.20 33.28
CA LEU A 512 -11.73 -0.13 33.08
C LEU A 512 -11.98 -0.84 34.42
N ASN A 513 -13.03 -1.66 34.45
CA ASN A 513 -13.25 -2.63 35.53
C ASN A 513 -12.67 -3.97 35.10
N ILE A 514 -11.46 -4.30 35.60
CA ILE A 514 -10.79 -5.56 35.32
C ILE A 514 -11.10 -6.51 36.48
N PRO A 515 -11.63 -7.73 36.23
CA PRO A 515 -12.16 -8.61 37.28
C PRO A 515 -11.10 -9.24 38.21
N PHE A 516 -9.83 -8.97 37.94
CA PHE A 516 -8.68 -9.47 38.69
C PHE A 516 -7.55 -8.41 38.71
N GLU A 517 -6.53 -8.63 39.55
CA GLU A 517 -5.29 -7.83 39.52
C GLU A 517 -4.49 -8.18 38.24
N PRO A 518 -4.32 -7.22 37.30
CA PRO A 518 -3.58 -7.49 36.07
C PRO A 518 -2.07 -7.58 36.32
N LEU A 519 -1.46 -8.69 35.90
CA LEU A 519 -0.02 -8.88 35.90
C LEU A 519 0.62 -8.02 34.78
N PHE A 520 -0.02 -8.07 33.59
CA PHE A 520 0.33 -7.24 32.44
C PHE A 520 -0.89 -7.06 31.52
N GLY A 521 -0.82 -6.03 30.68
CA GLY A 521 -1.76 -5.78 29.58
C GLY A 521 -1.02 -5.62 28.26
N VAL A 522 -1.69 -5.93 27.18
CA VAL A 522 -1.20 -5.79 25.81
C VAL A 522 -2.23 -5.09 24.94
N VAL A 523 -1.77 -4.35 23.95
CA VAL A 523 -2.61 -3.86 22.86
C VAL A 523 -2.67 -4.95 21.79
N ASP A 524 -3.85 -5.12 21.22
CA ASP A 524 -4.09 -5.96 20.05
C ASP A 524 -3.52 -7.39 20.15
N TYR A 525 -3.99 -8.12 21.15
CA TYR A 525 -3.57 -9.51 21.36
C TYR A 525 -3.86 -10.46 20.18
N ASN A 526 -4.87 -10.16 19.38
CA ASN A 526 -5.33 -11.02 18.29
C ASN A 526 -4.78 -10.60 16.90
N ASN A 527 -3.94 -9.57 16.83
CA ASN A 527 -3.40 -8.99 15.59
C ASN A 527 -4.51 -8.52 14.62
N GLU A 528 -5.40 -7.69 15.14
CA GLU A 528 -6.49 -7.05 14.40
C GLU A 528 -6.10 -5.65 13.90
N ILE A 529 -4.93 -5.14 14.35
CA ILE A 529 -4.32 -3.86 13.95
C ILE A 529 -2.90 -4.14 13.48
N CYS A 530 -2.56 -3.66 12.29
CA CYS A 530 -1.23 -3.84 11.73
C CYS A 530 -0.33 -2.64 12.05
N ASP A 531 -0.03 -2.45 13.33
CA ASP A 531 0.83 -1.38 13.83
C ASP A 531 2.35 -1.73 13.74
N ALA A 532 3.23 -0.83 14.20
CA ALA A 532 4.68 -1.01 14.11
C ALA A 532 5.24 -2.02 15.14
N ILE A 533 4.56 -3.15 15.33
CA ILE A 533 4.96 -4.23 16.24
C ILE A 533 4.95 -5.57 15.51
N ILE A 534 6.03 -6.34 15.65
CA ILE A 534 6.05 -7.76 15.28
C ILE A 534 5.88 -8.56 16.55
N ASP A 535 4.81 -9.33 16.67
CA ASP A 535 4.47 -9.97 17.92
C ASP A 535 4.07 -11.44 17.81
N TYR A 536 4.18 -12.14 18.94
CA TYR A 536 3.83 -13.55 19.05
C TYR A 536 3.17 -13.84 20.38
N ASN A 537 2.10 -14.66 20.33
CA ASN A 537 1.45 -15.25 21.49
C ASN A 537 1.74 -16.73 21.51
N GLN A 538 2.50 -17.19 22.49
CA GLN A 538 2.92 -18.59 22.60
C GLN A 538 2.57 -19.20 23.94
N VAL A 539 2.01 -20.41 23.95
CA VAL A 539 1.84 -21.22 25.15
C VAL A 539 2.93 -22.28 25.18
N PHE A 540 3.74 -22.27 26.22
CA PHE A 540 4.76 -23.28 26.49
C PHE A 540 4.25 -24.26 27.58
N LYS A 541 4.35 -25.54 27.30
CA LYS A 541 3.90 -26.61 28.21
C LYS A 541 5.05 -27.44 28.76
N PHE A 542 6.25 -27.29 28.22
CA PHE A 542 7.47 -28.02 28.59
C PHE A 542 8.71 -27.21 28.21
N THR A 543 9.85 -27.65 28.71
CA THR A 543 11.16 -27.07 28.35
C THR A 543 11.38 -27.16 26.84
N THR A 544 11.87 -26.08 26.24
CA THR A 544 12.00 -25.97 24.78
C THR A 544 12.97 -24.87 24.36
N ASN A 545 13.37 -24.94 23.11
CA ASN A 545 14.12 -23.90 22.41
C ASN A 545 13.28 -23.48 21.20
N LYS A 546 12.80 -22.23 21.18
CA LYS A 546 11.95 -21.70 20.10
C LYS A 546 12.49 -20.40 19.54
N THR A 547 12.63 -20.36 18.23
CA THR A 547 13.02 -19.16 17.48
C THR A 547 11.77 -18.43 16.96
N PHE A 548 11.78 -17.11 17.09
CA PHE A 548 10.82 -16.14 16.56
C PHE A 548 11.56 -15.29 15.52
N THR A 549 11.58 -15.79 14.30
CA THR A 549 12.49 -15.30 13.24
C THR A 549 12.25 -13.83 12.93
N ASP A 550 10.99 -13.41 12.80
CA ASP A 550 10.66 -12.04 12.43
C ASP A 550 10.93 -11.05 13.58
N ALA A 551 10.85 -11.53 14.83
CA ALA A 551 11.22 -10.73 16.00
C ALA A 551 12.73 -10.74 16.32
N ASN A 552 13.57 -11.38 15.51
CA ASN A 552 15.02 -11.52 15.75
C ASN A 552 15.35 -12.08 17.13
N LEU A 553 14.55 -13.05 17.61
CA LEU A 553 14.60 -13.54 18.96
C LEU A 553 14.57 -15.07 19.02
N ASN A 554 15.30 -15.62 19.97
CA ASN A 554 15.19 -17.03 20.34
C ASN A 554 15.04 -17.15 21.87
N VAL A 555 14.05 -17.90 22.33
CA VAL A 555 13.78 -18.15 23.75
C VAL A 555 14.06 -19.62 24.07
N ILE A 556 14.84 -19.84 25.11
CA ILE A 556 15.14 -21.15 25.65
C ILE A 556 14.50 -21.23 27.03
N ILE A 557 13.53 -22.11 27.21
CA ILE A 557 12.93 -22.42 28.52
C ILE A 557 13.61 -23.65 29.07
N SER A 558 14.37 -23.48 30.15
CA SER A 558 15.12 -24.57 30.82
C SER A 558 14.35 -25.20 31.97
N ALA A 559 13.42 -24.49 32.60
CA ALA A 559 12.48 -25.00 33.58
C ALA A 559 11.18 -24.21 33.58
N LEU A 560 10.07 -24.91 33.81
CA LEU A 560 8.76 -24.35 34.13
C LEU A 560 7.97 -25.35 34.98
N GLN A 561 7.17 -24.82 35.89
CA GLN A 561 6.36 -25.68 36.78
C GLN A 561 5.02 -26.03 36.12
N ASP A 562 4.37 -25.01 35.52
CA ASP A 562 3.09 -25.13 34.82
C ASP A 562 3.19 -24.56 33.42
N SER A 563 2.13 -24.77 32.62
CA SER A 563 2.09 -24.08 31.30
C SER A 563 2.17 -22.58 31.47
N THR A 564 3.02 -21.94 30.68
CA THR A 564 3.16 -20.48 30.63
C THR A 564 2.67 -19.92 29.31
N ARG A 565 1.89 -18.86 29.38
CA ARG A 565 1.56 -18.03 28.21
C ARG A 565 2.59 -16.92 28.12
N MET A 566 3.24 -16.77 26.99
CA MET A 566 4.24 -15.76 26.74
C MET A 566 3.82 -14.88 25.58
N ARG A 567 3.88 -13.58 25.78
CA ARG A 567 3.80 -12.55 24.74
C ARG A 567 5.19 -12.03 24.44
N ILE A 568 5.54 -11.97 23.16
CA ILE A 568 6.78 -11.38 22.66
C ILE A 568 6.40 -10.27 21.71
N GLU A 569 6.92 -9.08 21.91
CA GLU A 569 6.76 -7.92 21.07
C GLU A 569 8.14 -7.41 20.63
N TYR A 570 8.34 -7.22 19.35
CA TYR A 570 9.46 -6.51 18.76
C TYR A 570 8.96 -5.19 18.22
N ASN A 571 9.24 -4.14 18.97
CA ASN A 571 8.73 -2.80 18.74
C ASN A 571 9.70 -2.04 17.82
N LEU A 572 9.20 -1.59 16.65
CA LEU A 572 9.99 -0.90 15.62
C LEU A 572 10.07 0.62 15.86
N VAL A 573 9.92 1.06 17.08
CA VAL A 573 10.05 2.45 17.52
C VAL A 573 11.19 2.59 18.53
N HIS A 574 11.71 3.79 18.66
CA HIS A 574 12.80 4.04 19.59
C HIS A 574 12.47 3.57 21.01
N ALA A 575 13.45 2.91 21.65
CA ALA A 575 13.41 2.72 23.09
C ALA A 575 13.34 4.09 23.78
N ASP A 576 12.56 4.20 24.86
CA ASP A 576 12.52 5.46 25.62
C ASP A 576 13.93 5.84 26.09
N PRO A 577 14.27 7.13 26.10
CA PRO A 577 15.56 7.60 26.58
C PRO A 577 15.76 7.25 28.05
N PHE A 578 17.02 7.20 28.49
CA PHE A 578 17.32 7.12 29.91
C PHE A 578 16.67 8.29 30.64
N LYS A 579 16.06 8.02 31.79
CA LYS A 579 15.56 9.05 32.71
C LYS A 579 16.74 9.79 33.38
N VAL A 580 17.79 9.02 33.69
CA VAL A 580 19.07 9.53 34.18
C VAL A 580 20.17 8.89 33.34
N GLN A 581 20.85 9.68 32.52
CA GLN A 581 21.97 9.19 31.72
C GLN A 581 23.05 8.59 32.61
N PRO A 582 23.47 7.34 32.33
CA PRO A 582 24.62 6.74 33.03
C PRO A 582 25.94 7.44 32.65
N ASP A 583 26.95 7.25 33.44
CA ASP A 583 28.34 7.65 33.16
C ASP A 583 29.20 6.39 32.96
N PRO A 584 29.76 6.15 31.78
CA PRO A 584 29.62 6.91 30.53
C PRO A 584 28.19 6.85 29.95
N SER A 585 27.83 7.86 29.14
CA SER A 585 26.54 7.95 28.47
C SER A 585 26.40 6.83 27.41
N TYR A 586 25.16 6.48 27.10
CA TYR A 586 24.81 5.49 26.07
C TYR A 586 23.74 6.02 25.10
N ARG A 587 23.83 5.64 23.84
CA ARG A 587 22.78 5.77 22.85
C ARG A 587 22.06 4.45 22.73
N LEU A 588 20.74 4.45 22.93
CA LEU A 588 19.88 3.26 22.78
C LEU A 588 19.47 3.04 21.32
N ASN A 589 19.09 1.81 21.01
CA ASN A 589 18.58 1.41 19.69
C ASN A 589 17.24 2.08 19.39
N ASN A 590 16.93 2.20 18.10
CA ASN A 590 15.63 2.63 17.60
C ASN A 590 14.56 1.51 17.64
N ARG A 591 14.81 0.45 18.39
CA ARG A 591 13.95 -0.74 18.56
C ARG A 591 14.15 -1.32 19.96
N TYR A 592 13.14 -2.07 20.43
CA TYR A 592 13.24 -2.80 21.68
C TYR A 592 12.31 -4.01 21.66
N TRP A 593 12.62 -5.01 22.50
CA TRP A 593 11.76 -6.17 22.74
C TRP A 593 11.02 -5.98 24.04
N ARG A 594 9.77 -6.44 24.10
CA ARG A 594 9.02 -6.61 25.32
C ARG A 594 8.59 -8.06 25.43
N ILE A 595 8.87 -8.68 26.57
CA ILE A 595 8.54 -10.05 26.86
C ILE A 595 7.72 -10.09 28.12
N GLU A 596 6.51 -10.61 28.06
CA GLU A 596 5.65 -10.81 29.23
C GLU A 596 5.18 -12.24 29.26
N TYR A 597 5.00 -12.80 30.45
CA TYR A 597 4.51 -14.15 30.60
C TYR A 597 3.76 -14.38 31.91
N THR A 598 2.80 -15.34 31.91
CA THR A 598 2.07 -15.81 33.09
C THR A 598 2.78 -16.99 33.74
N GLY A 599 2.42 -17.26 34.99
CA GLY A 599 2.94 -18.40 35.75
C GLY A 599 4.20 -18.07 36.57
N SER A 600 4.46 -18.88 37.55
CA SER A 600 5.63 -18.77 38.43
C SER A 600 6.72 -19.76 38.00
N GLN A 601 7.99 -19.48 38.37
CA GLN A 601 9.15 -20.36 38.18
C GLN A 601 9.46 -20.70 36.70
N VAL A 602 9.25 -19.78 35.79
CA VAL A 602 9.79 -19.88 34.42
C VAL A 602 11.27 -19.50 34.47
N GLN A 603 12.14 -20.45 34.07
CA GLN A 603 13.59 -20.21 33.97
C GLN A 603 14.04 -20.43 32.54
N GLY A 604 15.01 -19.64 32.10
CA GLY A 604 15.51 -19.76 30.74
C GLY A 604 16.48 -18.66 30.36
N SER A 605 16.87 -18.66 29.11
CA SER A 605 17.74 -17.69 28.48
C SER A 605 17.11 -17.10 27.24
N ILE A 606 17.62 -15.94 26.81
CA ILE A 606 17.17 -15.25 25.61
C ILE A 606 18.38 -14.97 24.73
N ASN A 607 18.20 -15.22 23.43
CA ASN A 607 19.18 -14.89 22.40
C ASN A 607 18.56 -13.85 21.46
N PHE A 608 19.08 -12.64 21.47
CA PHE A 608 18.73 -11.55 20.57
C PHE A 608 19.67 -11.52 19.38
N LYS A 609 19.15 -11.60 18.17
CA LYS A 609 19.94 -11.45 16.94
C LYS A 609 20.14 -9.96 16.65
N TYR A 610 21.34 -9.59 16.24
CA TYR A 610 21.65 -8.26 15.72
C TYR A 610 22.31 -8.35 14.34
N ASN A 611 22.10 -7.31 13.53
CA ASN A 611 22.71 -7.19 12.21
C ASN A 611 22.99 -5.71 11.91
N GLY A 612 24.27 -5.33 11.96
CA GLY A 612 24.76 -3.98 11.70
C GLY A 612 25.21 -3.73 10.25
N ASN A 613 24.93 -4.66 9.32
CA ASN A 613 25.19 -4.44 7.90
C ASN A 613 24.24 -3.38 7.33
N SER A 614 24.60 -2.79 6.18
CA SER A 614 23.79 -1.76 5.51
C SER A 614 22.32 -2.21 5.33
N ASN A 615 21.41 -1.32 5.60
CA ASN A 615 19.96 -1.55 5.54
C ASN A 615 19.43 -2.64 6.50
N GLN A 616 20.18 -2.96 7.56
CA GLN A 616 19.77 -3.92 8.59
C GLN A 616 19.40 -3.23 9.90
N PRO A 617 18.70 -3.91 10.83
CA PRO A 617 18.13 -3.31 12.03
C PRO A 617 19.07 -2.46 12.87
N GLU A 618 20.31 -2.89 13.07
CA GLU A 618 21.26 -2.19 13.94
C GLU A 618 22.31 -1.36 13.15
N TYR A 619 22.08 -1.15 11.84
CA TYR A 619 23.02 -0.39 11.00
C TYR A 619 23.26 1.03 11.54
N GLU A 620 22.17 1.75 11.86
CA GLU A 620 22.27 3.10 12.39
C GLU A 620 22.90 3.13 13.79
N LEU A 621 22.57 2.16 14.65
CA LEU A 621 23.15 2.06 15.98
C LEU A 621 24.66 1.84 15.93
N LEU A 622 25.13 1.05 14.96
CA LEU A 622 26.55 0.67 14.82
C LEU A 622 27.34 1.61 13.92
N GLN A 623 26.77 2.69 13.40
CA GLN A 623 27.54 3.70 12.68
C GLN A 623 28.58 4.36 13.59
N GLY A 624 29.87 4.20 13.25
CA GLY A 624 31.00 4.71 14.04
C GLY A 624 31.36 3.85 15.25
N HIS A 625 30.70 2.69 15.41
CA HIS A 625 30.93 1.74 16.51
C HIS A 625 31.27 0.34 15.96
N THR A 626 31.90 -0.44 16.83
CA THR A 626 32.12 -1.87 16.57
C THR A 626 31.07 -2.69 17.32
N PRO A 627 30.74 -3.90 16.86
CA PRO A 627 29.81 -4.77 17.60
C PRO A 627 30.27 -5.11 19.03
N ASP A 628 31.58 -4.98 19.33
CA ASP A 628 32.11 -5.19 20.69
C ASP A 628 31.63 -4.14 21.68
N GLU A 629 31.17 -3.00 21.20
CA GLU A 629 30.62 -1.90 22.01
C GLU A 629 29.13 -2.07 22.31
N LEU A 630 28.45 -3.05 21.68
CA LEU A 630 27.05 -3.35 21.98
C LEU A 630 26.89 -3.81 23.41
N VAL A 631 25.92 -3.21 24.10
CA VAL A 631 25.53 -3.51 25.48
C VAL A 631 24.04 -3.87 25.49
N LEU A 632 23.67 -4.86 26.29
CA LEU A 632 22.28 -5.23 26.54
C LEU A 632 21.73 -4.45 27.73
N PHE A 633 20.63 -3.75 27.52
CA PHE A 633 19.87 -3.06 28.56
C PHE A 633 18.53 -3.74 28.79
N TYR A 634 18.08 -3.68 30.03
CA TYR A 634 16.81 -4.20 30.52
C TYR A 634 16.15 -3.19 31.45
N ARG A 635 14.81 -3.15 31.42
CA ARG A 635 13.97 -2.55 32.46
C ARG A 635 12.68 -3.35 32.62
N ARG A 636 12.02 -3.24 33.79
CA ARG A 636 10.76 -3.98 33.99
C ARG A 636 9.63 -3.42 33.12
N ASN A 637 9.51 -2.10 33.03
CA ASN A 637 8.54 -1.36 32.23
C ASN A 637 8.99 0.10 32.05
N CYS A 638 8.20 0.91 31.34
CA CYS A 638 8.54 2.31 31.05
C CYS A 638 8.58 3.23 32.31
N ALA A 639 8.07 2.78 33.49
CA ALA A 639 8.23 3.51 34.75
C ALA A 639 9.63 3.37 35.34
N ASP A 640 10.40 2.36 34.95
CA ASP A 640 11.78 2.13 35.39
C ASP A 640 12.77 2.78 34.42
N ASP A 641 14.04 2.91 34.87
CA ASP A 641 15.14 3.27 33.99
C ASP A 641 15.83 2.03 33.41
N TRP A 642 16.60 2.22 32.34
CA TRP A 642 17.37 1.15 31.73
C TRP A 642 18.60 0.77 32.56
N HIS A 643 18.80 -0.53 32.77
CA HIS A 643 19.92 -1.08 33.50
C HIS A 643 20.72 -2.05 32.61
N ARG A 644 22.03 -1.99 32.66
CA ARG A 644 22.88 -3.01 32.03
C ARG A 644 22.69 -4.35 32.75
N ILE A 645 22.51 -5.40 31.97
CA ILE A 645 22.44 -6.78 32.48
C ILE A 645 23.59 -7.62 31.90
N PRO A 646 24.01 -8.71 32.58
CA PRO A 646 25.01 -9.62 32.06
C PRO A 646 24.57 -10.25 30.73
N PHE A 647 25.50 -10.31 29.80
CA PHE A 647 25.28 -10.94 28.48
C PHE A 647 26.59 -11.51 27.94
N SER A 648 26.47 -12.43 26.99
CA SER A 648 27.55 -12.87 26.12
C SER A 648 27.22 -12.47 24.66
N ARG A 649 28.23 -12.27 23.83
CA ARG A 649 28.07 -11.91 22.43
C ARG A 649 28.88 -12.85 21.54
N THR A 650 28.29 -13.21 20.40
CA THR A 650 28.92 -13.98 19.33
C THR A 650 28.71 -13.32 18.00
N GLY A 651 29.56 -13.59 17.02
CA GLY A 651 29.50 -13.03 15.68
C GLY A 651 30.28 -11.71 15.54
N GLN A 652 30.24 -11.17 14.34
CA GLN A 652 30.86 -9.88 13.95
C GLN A 652 29.77 -8.83 13.71
N MET A 653 29.67 -8.23 12.53
CA MET A 653 28.58 -7.29 12.18
C MET A 653 27.19 -7.95 12.20
N ASN A 654 27.12 -9.28 12.12
CA ASN A 654 25.92 -10.07 12.30
C ASN A 654 26.21 -11.12 13.37
N GLY A 655 25.34 -11.19 14.39
CA GLY A 655 25.59 -12.07 15.53
C GLY A 655 24.41 -12.19 16.50
N THR A 656 24.77 -12.61 17.71
CA THR A 656 23.81 -12.87 18.78
C THR A 656 24.31 -12.29 20.11
N ILE A 657 23.44 -11.62 20.84
CA ILE A 657 23.60 -11.24 22.24
C ILE A 657 22.71 -12.17 23.07
N SER A 658 23.29 -12.87 24.02
CA SER A 658 22.63 -13.87 24.87
C SER A 658 22.66 -13.46 26.33
N THR A 659 21.54 -13.60 27.03
CA THR A 659 21.46 -13.48 28.50
C THR A 659 20.89 -14.76 29.10
N GLU A 660 21.47 -15.22 30.20
CA GLU A 660 21.04 -16.42 30.93
C GLU A 660 19.77 -16.18 31.78
N SER A 661 19.23 -14.94 31.77
CA SER A 661 18.05 -14.58 32.55
C SER A 661 16.88 -14.24 31.66
N LEU A 662 15.88 -15.12 31.62
CA LEU A 662 14.57 -14.83 31.03
C LEU A 662 13.72 -14.08 32.06
N MET A 663 13.63 -12.77 31.94
CA MET A 663 12.84 -11.91 32.81
C MET A 663 11.70 -11.25 32.02
N PRO A 664 10.50 -11.08 32.61
CA PRO A 664 9.46 -10.27 31.97
C PRO A 664 9.86 -8.80 32.02
N GLY A 665 9.69 -8.08 30.91
CA GLY A 665 10.05 -6.68 30.78
C GLY A 665 10.57 -6.33 29.40
N GLU A 666 11.27 -5.20 29.32
CA GLU A 666 11.76 -4.63 28.08
C GLU A 666 13.28 -4.78 27.95
N TYR A 667 13.73 -5.02 26.71
CA TYR A 667 15.14 -5.22 26.36
C TYR A 667 15.50 -4.37 25.15
N THR A 668 16.68 -3.74 25.18
CA THR A 668 17.20 -3.02 24.02
C THR A 668 18.73 -3.08 23.97
N PHE A 669 19.29 -2.77 22.81
CA PHE A 669 20.71 -2.59 22.65
C PHE A 669 21.10 -1.12 22.86
N GLY A 670 22.33 -0.89 23.23
CA GLY A 670 22.93 0.42 23.23
C GLY A 670 24.43 0.37 22.95
N VAL A 671 24.96 1.50 22.54
CA VAL A 671 26.41 1.70 22.35
C VAL A 671 26.86 2.91 23.17
N PRO A 672 28.13 3.01 23.58
CA PRO A 672 28.64 4.20 24.24
C PRO A 672 28.30 5.47 23.44
N GLY A 673 27.76 6.48 24.13
CA GLY A 673 27.49 7.78 23.52
C GLY A 673 28.83 8.47 23.27
N THR A 674 29.13 8.83 22.03
CA THR A 674 30.17 9.84 21.80
C THR A 674 29.57 11.18 22.17
N ASP A 675 30.18 11.86 23.16
CA ASP A 675 29.81 13.22 23.55
C ASP A 675 30.12 14.23 22.41
N VAL A 676 29.35 14.15 21.34
CA VAL A 676 29.23 15.20 20.32
C VAL A 676 27.73 15.38 20.06
N GLY A 677 26.96 15.47 21.12
CA GLY A 677 25.53 15.61 21.03
C GLY A 677 25.12 17.06 21.24
N ILE A 678 24.52 17.66 20.24
CA ILE A 678 23.52 18.69 20.44
C ILE A 678 22.37 17.98 21.17
N HIS A 679 22.37 18.04 22.51
CA HIS A 679 21.21 17.58 23.27
C HIS A 679 20.05 18.53 23.00
N SER A 680 19.13 18.16 22.15
CA SER A 680 17.77 18.69 22.22
C SER A 680 17.16 18.17 23.53
N LYS A 681 17.24 18.93 24.58
CA LYS A 681 16.37 18.71 25.74
C LYS A 681 14.95 19.00 25.29
N GLU A 682 14.19 17.96 25.02
CA GLU A 682 12.74 18.08 24.98
C GLU A 682 12.27 18.67 26.30
N ASN A 683 11.48 19.76 26.21
CA ASN A 683 10.88 20.53 27.34
C ASN A 683 11.70 21.59 28.05
N ASP A 684 12.48 22.40 27.36
CA ASP A 684 12.96 23.65 27.95
C ASP A 684 11.95 24.83 27.92
N GLY A 685 10.71 24.58 27.49
CA GLY A 685 9.68 25.62 27.38
C GLY A 685 10.02 26.72 26.38
N ILE A 686 10.89 26.44 25.40
CA ILE A 686 11.26 27.35 24.32
C ILE A 686 10.66 26.82 23.01
N ILE A 687 9.77 27.60 22.41
CA ILE A 687 9.10 27.31 21.13
C ILE A 687 9.63 28.30 20.09
N ILE A 688 9.96 27.77 18.89
CA ILE A 688 10.46 28.53 17.75
C ILE A 688 9.51 28.27 16.58
N TYR A 689 8.84 29.34 16.08
CA TYR A 689 7.87 29.22 14.98
C TYR A 689 7.71 30.53 14.18
N PRO A 690 7.27 30.48 12.90
CA PRO A 690 7.16 29.30 12.08
C PRO A 690 8.54 28.73 11.72
N ASN A 691 8.62 27.43 11.51
CA ASN A 691 9.81 26.78 10.96
C ASN A 691 9.35 25.64 10.04
N PRO A 692 9.45 25.78 8.71
CA PRO A 692 10.17 26.83 7.95
C PRO A 692 9.64 28.26 8.12
N ALA A 693 10.54 29.25 8.00
CA ALA A 693 10.24 30.68 8.15
C ALA A 693 10.59 31.47 6.89
N GLU A 694 9.78 32.48 6.56
CA GLU A 694 10.02 33.35 5.40
C GLU A 694 10.83 34.63 5.78
N SER A 695 10.27 35.49 6.60
CA SER A 695 10.87 36.77 6.96
C SER A 695 11.05 36.98 8.46
N GLN A 696 10.24 36.33 9.26
CA GLN A 696 10.22 36.49 10.71
C GLN A 696 10.15 35.14 11.42
N LEU A 697 10.77 35.06 12.60
CA LEU A 697 10.78 33.93 13.47
C LEU A 697 10.37 34.37 14.87
N SER A 698 9.31 33.79 15.41
CA SER A 698 8.85 34.02 16.77
C SER A 698 9.51 33.02 17.72
N ILE A 699 9.98 33.50 18.85
CA ILE A 699 10.58 32.67 19.91
C ILE A 699 9.82 32.97 21.18
N GLN A 700 9.25 31.93 21.78
CA GLN A 700 8.57 31.97 23.07
C GLN A 700 9.33 31.12 24.10
N SER A 701 9.54 31.62 25.29
CA SER A 701 10.29 30.92 26.34
C SER A 701 9.65 31.10 27.71
N SER A 702 9.67 30.06 28.51
CA SER A 702 9.32 30.12 29.94
C SER A 702 10.39 30.86 30.78
N ARG A 703 11.62 31.01 30.23
CA ARG A 703 12.79 31.63 30.85
C ARG A 703 13.22 32.87 30.07
N GLU A 704 14.00 33.73 30.72
CA GLU A 704 14.62 34.89 30.04
C GLU A 704 15.66 34.40 29.02
N ILE A 705 15.70 35.05 27.88
CA ILE A 705 16.67 34.84 26.79
C ILE A 705 17.52 36.11 26.71
N ASP A 706 18.85 35.95 26.74
CA ASP A 706 19.78 37.09 26.60
C ASP A 706 20.34 37.22 25.17
N SER A 707 20.49 36.12 24.46
CA SER A 707 20.96 36.18 23.07
C SER A 707 20.51 34.99 22.21
N ILE A 708 20.37 35.28 20.93
CA ILE A 708 20.12 34.30 19.87
C ILE A 708 21.23 34.41 18.84
N VAL A 709 21.76 33.27 18.39
CA VAL A 709 22.79 33.21 17.37
C VAL A 709 22.36 32.23 16.29
N ILE A 710 22.52 32.62 15.03
CA ILE A 710 22.26 31.76 13.87
C ILE A 710 23.58 31.49 13.14
N TYR A 711 23.84 30.22 12.86
CA TYR A 711 25.00 29.76 12.12
C TYR A 711 24.61 29.12 10.80
N ASP A 712 25.43 29.28 9.77
CA ASP A 712 25.34 28.49 8.56
C ASP A 712 25.88 27.06 8.79
N LEU A 713 25.70 26.19 7.80
CA LEU A 713 26.15 24.78 7.91
C LEU A 713 27.67 24.61 7.97
N SER A 714 28.46 25.68 7.71
CA SER A 714 29.92 25.67 7.91
C SER A 714 30.32 26.04 9.34
N GLY A 715 29.35 26.36 10.20
CA GLY A 715 29.56 26.82 11.57
C GLY A 715 29.91 28.31 11.71
N ARG A 716 29.79 29.07 10.63
CA ARG A 716 30.02 30.52 10.65
C ARG A 716 28.77 31.24 11.18
N GLU A 717 28.94 32.13 12.15
CA GLU A 717 27.88 33.01 12.65
C GLU A 717 27.39 33.94 11.52
N VAL A 718 26.10 33.87 11.18
CA VAL A 718 25.47 34.68 10.16
C VAL A 718 24.51 35.73 10.74
N MET A 719 24.07 35.54 11.96
CA MET A 719 23.23 36.51 12.69
C MET A 719 23.35 36.34 14.18
N ARG A 720 23.38 37.47 14.91
CA ARG A 720 23.29 37.52 16.39
C ARG A 720 22.33 38.61 16.81
N GLN A 721 21.46 38.31 17.75
CA GLN A 721 20.59 39.29 18.38
C GLN A 721 20.67 39.15 19.91
N ASN A 722 20.97 40.25 20.60
CA ASN A 722 20.90 40.31 22.04
C ASN A 722 19.50 40.71 22.48
N LEU A 723 18.98 40.05 23.48
CA LEU A 723 17.62 40.15 24.00
C LEU A 723 17.63 40.22 25.50
N ASN A 724 16.55 40.71 26.11
CA ASN A 724 16.30 40.60 27.55
C ASN A 724 14.81 40.29 27.79
N ASN A 725 14.25 39.37 27.04
CA ASN A 725 12.82 39.06 27.05
C ASN A 725 12.57 37.57 26.98
N LYS A 726 11.39 37.12 27.46
CA LYS A 726 10.90 35.75 27.33
C LYS A 726 10.31 35.46 25.95
N ASN A 727 9.83 36.50 25.28
CA ASN A 727 9.24 36.37 23.93
C ASN A 727 9.90 37.37 22.98
N SER A 728 10.26 36.94 21.81
CA SER A 728 10.96 37.78 20.81
C SER A 728 10.56 37.40 19.39
N ILE A 729 10.56 38.42 18.53
CA ILE A 729 10.41 38.23 17.10
C ILE A 729 11.76 38.61 16.48
N LEU A 730 12.33 37.69 15.74
CA LEU A 730 13.57 37.84 15.00
C LEU A 730 13.27 38.07 13.51
N ASN A 731 13.75 39.19 12.95
CA ASN A 731 13.69 39.38 11.51
C ASN A 731 14.87 38.66 10.86
N ILE A 732 14.54 37.70 9.98
CA ILE A 732 15.51 36.86 9.27
C ILE A 732 15.48 37.10 7.74
N GLU A 733 14.91 38.22 7.29
CA GLU A 733 14.78 38.55 5.88
C GLU A 733 16.14 38.67 5.16
N SER A 734 17.18 39.06 5.92
CA SER A 734 18.54 39.16 5.40
C SER A 734 19.24 37.81 5.16
N LEU A 735 18.69 36.70 5.67
CA LEU A 735 19.24 35.36 5.43
C LEU A 735 18.77 34.85 4.06
N SER A 736 19.66 34.22 3.32
CA SER A 736 19.32 33.52 2.10
C SER A 736 18.47 32.27 2.41
N SER A 737 17.66 31.80 1.44
CA SER A 737 16.95 30.52 1.58
C SER A 737 17.95 29.39 1.83
N GLY A 738 17.67 28.55 2.82
CA GLY A 738 18.59 27.49 3.21
C GLY A 738 18.37 26.97 4.64
N THR A 739 19.23 26.05 5.06
CA THR A 739 19.23 25.47 6.40
C THR A 739 20.29 26.13 7.27
N TYR A 740 19.92 26.45 8.50
CA TYR A 740 20.76 27.10 9.51
C TYR A 740 20.63 26.37 10.84
N LEU A 741 21.60 26.62 11.75
CA LEU A 741 21.54 26.25 13.16
C LEU A 741 21.21 27.48 13.98
N ILE A 742 20.14 27.45 14.77
CA ILE A 742 19.77 28.51 15.70
C ILE A 742 20.12 28.07 17.14
N GLN A 743 20.80 28.95 17.89
CA GLN A 743 21.15 28.70 19.27
C GLN A 743 20.62 29.86 20.15
N ILE A 744 20.03 29.50 21.29
CA ILE A 744 19.40 30.42 22.25
C ILE A 744 20.14 30.32 23.59
N PHE A 745 20.52 31.48 24.16
CA PHE A 745 21.33 31.56 25.37
C PHE A 745 20.64 32.38 26.46
N ASN A 746 21.01 32.09 27.72
CA ASN A 746 20.77 32.93 28.90
C ASN A 746 22.02 32.94 29.77
N LYS A 747 22.52 34.15 30.08
CA LYS A 747 23.75 34.39 30.85
C LYS A 747 24.93 33.60 30.31
N GLY A 748 25.06 33.56 28.99
CA GLY A 748 26.12 32.84 28.28
C GLY A 748 25.96 31.29 28.28
N LYS A 749 24.91 30.76 28.92
CA LYS A 749 24.60 29.32 28.89
C LYS A 749 23.64 29.00 27.75
N LEU A 750 23.97 28.00 26.92
CA LEU A 750 23.09 27.49 25.87
C LEU A 750 21.82 26.88 26.49
N LEU A 751 20.65 27.42 26.12
CA LEU A 751 19.34 26.93 26.52
C LEU A 751 18.76 25.96 25.52
N LYS A 752 18.85 26.31 24.21
CA LYS A 752 18.32 25.50 23.11
C LYS A 752 19.19 25.65 21.88
N SER A 753 19.32 24.56 21.14
CA SER A 753 19.87 24.53 19.78
C SER A 753 18.89 23.79 18.87
N ASP A 754 18.57 24.37 17.72
CA ASP A 754 17.56 23.82 16.81
C ASP A 754 17.92 24.10 15.35
N LYS A 755 17.34 23.33 14.44
CA LYS A 755 17.46 23.55 13.00
C LYS A 755 16.48 24.65 12.58
N LEU A 756 16.93 25.65 11.84
CA LEU A 756 16.11 26.65 11.21
C LEU A 756 16.11 26.48 9.69
N ILE A 757 14.94 26.38 9.09
CA ILE A 757 14.76 26.37 7.65
C ILE A 757 14.24 27.74 7.23
N LYS A 758 14.98 28.43 6.36
CA LYS A 758 14.61 29.70 5.74
C LYS A 758 14.15 29.44 4.30
N ASN A 759 12.90 29.78 4.03
CA ASN A 759 12.32 29.71 2.67
C ASN A 759 12.73 30.90 1.81
#